data_7d1881deb07d693f426a6d38b0f9d7d7
#
_entry.id   7d1881deb07d693f426a6d38b0f9d7d7
#
_cell.length_a   1.000
_cell.length_b   1.000
_cell.length_c   1.000
_cell.angle_alpha   90.00
_cell.angle_beta   90.00
_cell.angle_gamma   90.00
#
_symmetry.space_group_name_H-M   'P 1'
#
loop_
_entity.id
_entity.type
_entity.pdbx_description
1 polymer ?
#
loop_
_entity_poly.entity_id
_entity_poly.type
_entity_poly.pdbx_seq_one_letter_code
_entity_poly.pdbx_strand_id
1 'polypeptide(L)'
;MQFRRRRYKKVLSSHLINNIAIIMLKKFLFLAIAYFTFTTATADEGMWLPNLIKERVKEMRRMGFRLKANDIYSETEASLKDAVVQFGGGCTGEFISGEGLLVTNHHCGYSSIQKLSSVEHDYLTDGYWAKSRSEELPVPGLTVTLLVKMEDVTERIANGETKESIIAQAEENSSYNAEIEPMYYGNRQYLFVYCKYRDVRLVGAPPSSIGKFGGDTDNWIWPRHTGDFSIFRVYANADNQPADYSEENVPFKPRRFFPISTKGVEEGDFTMIYGFPGNTQEYVTADAVEYVATISNPMKIELRTMRLDIISAAQERDVATRIAYAAKHANIANAWKKWQGESLGLERLGTVNKKRDYEAEFALWAADKAEYANLLDSMHNAYEKAIPGYYARELFNESIWGIELFQYAYWLNNKACGESSFPANEQAEGRRRYTTDYNIEIDRAIAKCLINEYIKRMPAENVPTNLTEAIAKYNGVDGLVAHLYDNTRILTEYPLTKEEILADPMVEFAGWFKPQIAINRDYAYRNLSNVPSIEKWYRIYMQALREWDKERAFYPDANFTLRVAYGTVTGYENVDGEYHTHLTTLDGVIAKDNPEIYDYNIPQSLRDIYNAKDYGRWGIERNGKTTVPVCFLASNHTSGGNSGSPVINGKGELIGINFDRTWRSTMSDIEFDPTICRNISVDIRFVMFVIDRIGGASYLFDEMDIK
;
A
#
# COMPACT_ATOMS: atom_id res chain seq x y z
N MET A 1 34.03 35.39 -74.79
CA MET A 1 34.48 34.75 -73.53
C MET A 1 33.53 34.94 -72.33
N GLN A 2 32.61 35.92 -72.34
CA GLN A 2 31.69 36.16 -71.19
C GLN A 2 30.49 35.19 -71.04
N PHE A 3 30.05 34.59 -72.19
CA PHE A 3 28.88 33.67 -72.14
C PHE A 3 29.18 32.25 -71.57
N ARG A 4 30.43 31.77 -71.64
CA ARG A 4 30.82 30.46 -71.04
C ARG A 4 31.03 30.54 -69.50
N ARG A 5 31.41 31.69 -68.95
CA ARG A 5 31.58 31.83 -67.46
C ARG A 5 30.27 31.89 -66.72
N ARG A 6 29.14 32.36 -67.29
CA ARG A 6 27.82 32.38 -66.64
C ARG A 6 27.16 31.02 -66.56
N ARG A 7 27.39 30.13 -67.53
CA ARG A 7 26.86 28.73 -67.53
C ARG A 7 27.58 27.87 -66.48
N TYR A 8 28.86 28.01 -66.30
CA TYR A 8 29.62 27.27 -65.30
C TYR A 8 29.27 27.70 -63.86
N LYS A 9 29.06 28.98 -63.60
CA LYS A 9 28.64 29.45 -62.27
C LYS A 9 27.21 29.00 -61.89
N LYS A 10 26.29 28.88 -62.87
CA LYS A 10 24.92 28.34 -62.61
C LYS A 10 24.91 26.83 -62.32
N VAL A 11 25.74 26.07 -63.00
CA VAL A 11 25.86 24.60 -62.79
C VAL A 11 26.58 24.30 -61.46
N LEU A 12 27.63 25.04 -61.11
CA LEU A 12 28.27 24.88 -59.79
C LEU A 12 27.36 25.28 -58.63
N SER A 13 26.54 26.33 -58.76
CA SER A 13 25.59 26.75 -57.70
C SER A 13 24.43 25.76 -57.53
N SER A 14 23.94 25.13 -58.61
CA SER A 14 22.88 24.10 -58.49
C SER A 14 23.39 22.80 -57.90
N HIS A 15 24.65 22.38 -58.22
CA HIS A 15 25.26 21.23 -57.52
C HIS A 15 25.57 21.47 -56.06
N LEU A 16 26.00 22.67 -55.69
CA LEU A 16 26.24 23.03 -54.30
C LEU A 16 24.96 23.06 -53.47
N ILE A 17 23.88 23.63 -54.07
CA ILE A 17 22.54 23.69 -53.42
C ILE A 17 21.93 22.29 -53.28
N ASN A 18 22.07 21.40 -54.28
CA ASN A 18 21.60 20.03 -54.17
C ASN A 18 22.42 19.22 -53.16
N ASN A 19 23.73 19.39 -53.09
CA ASN A 19 24.51 18.72 -52.06
C ASN A 19 24.20 19.20 -50.65
N ILE A 20 23.96 20.49 -50.44
CA ILE A 20 23.55 21.04 -49.15
C ILE A 20 22.13 20.52 -48.78
N ALA A 21 21.20 20.46 -49.75
CA ALA A 21 19.86 19.92 -49.50
C ALA A 21 19.91 18.41 -49.13
N ILE A 22 20.78 17.62 -49.79
CA ILE A 22 20.99 16.20 -49.49
C ILE A 22 21.64 16.01 -48.13
N ILE A 23 22.58 16.85 -47.74
CA ILE A 23 23.22 16.81 -46.41
C ILE A 23 22.25 17.23 -45.33
N MET A 24 21.42 18.24 -45.56
CA MET A 24 20.33 18.63 -44.64
C MET A 24 19.27 17.54 -44.51
N LEU A 25 18.87 16.91 -45.60
CA LEU A 25 17.91 15.79 -45.58
C LEU A 25 18.47 14.56 -44.88
N LYS A 26 19.78 14.25 -45.04
CA LYS A 26 20.42 13.18 -44.31
C LYS A 26 20.56 13.52 -42.82
N LYS A 27 20.88 14.77 -42.45
CA LYS A 27 20.90 15.20 -41.05
C LYS A 27 19.50 15.20 -40.43
N PHE A 28 18.48 15.60 -41.19
CA PHE A 28 17.09 15.55 -40.74
C PHE A 28 16.58 14.12 -40.57
N LEU A 29 16.97 13.21 -41.50
CA LEU A 29 16.68 11.79 -41.40
C LEU A 29 17.42 11.13 -40.23
N PHE A 30 18.67 11.53 -39.97
CA PHE A 30 19.46 11.06 -38.83
C PHE A 30 18.91 11.59 -37.49
N LEU A 31 18.45 12.86 -37.44
CA LEU A 31 17.76 13.44 -36.30
C LEU A 31 16.38 12.82 -36.08
N ALA A 32 15.63 12.52 -37.15
CA ALA A 32 14.35 11.82 -37.09
C ALA A 32 14.53 10.36 -36.63
N ILE A 33 15.55 9.66 -37.12
CA ILE A 33 15.89 8.31 -36.66
C ILE A 33 16.40 8.34 -35.21
N ALA A 34 17.21 9.32 -34.81
CA ALA A 34 17.60 9.53 -33.42
C ALA A 34 16.42 9.89 -32.51
N TYR A 35 15.44 10.63 -33.00
CA TYR A 35 14.20 10.95 -32.28
C TYR A 35 13.28 9.71 -32.15
N PHE A 36 13.28 8.80 -33.12
CA PHE A 36 12.54 7.53 -33.06
C PHE A 36 13.26 6.43 -32.28
N THR A 37 14.55 6.57 -31.97
CA THR A 37 15.29 5.61 -31.14
C THR A 37 15.37 5.99 -29.67
N PHE A 38 14.98 7.21 -29.28
CA PHE A 38 14.59 7.56 -27.92
C PHE A 38 13.09 7.31 -27.70
N THR A 39 12.64 6.09 -27.94
CA THR A 39 11.56 5.56 -27.12
C THR A 39 12.17 5.42 -25.74
N THR A 40 11.98 6.42 -24.91
CA THR A 40 12.09 6.27 -23.48
C THR A 40 11.44 4.93 -23.14
N ALA A 41 12.16 4.04 -22.47
CA ALA A 41 11.54 2.90 -21.83
C ALA A 41 10.55 3.52 -20.84
N THR A 42 9.32 3.72 -21.27
CA THR A 42 8.25 4.17 -20.40
C THR A 42 8.07 3.08 -19.38
N ALA A 43 8.03 3.46 -18.11
CA ALA A 43 7.62 2.57 -17.06
C ALA A 43 6.34 1.87 -17.51
N ASP A 44 6.30 0.55 -17.38
CA ASP A 44 5.13 -0.17 -17.80
C ASP A 44 4.07 -0.08 -16.71
N GLU A 45 2.97 0.55 -17.03
CA GLU A 45 1.78 0.55 -16.18
C GLU A 45 1.27 -0.88 -16.02
N GLY A 46 0.93 -1.28 -14.81
CA GLY A 46 0.19 -2.51 -14.58
C GLY A 46 0.65 -3.36 -13.42
N MET A 47 -0.33 -4.09 -12.88
CA MET A 47 -0.18 -5.10 -11.82
C MET A 47 -0.66 -6.43 -12.37
N TRP A 48 0.23 -7.13 -13.09
CA TRP A 48 -0.10 -8.26 -13.95
C TRP A 48 -0.35 -9.54 -13.17
N LEU A 49 -1.32 -10.34 -13.59
CA LEU A 49 -1.52 -11.69 -13.06
C LEU A 49 -0.32 -12.58 -13.44
N PRO A 50 0.30 -13.27 -12.46
CA PRO A 50 1.52 -14.05 -12.71
C PRO A 50 1.36 -15.19 -13.72
N ASN A 51 0.19 -15.84 -13.76
CA ASN A 51 -0.09 -16.92 -14.70
C ASN A 51 -0.27 -16.43 -16.15
N LEU A 52 -0.52 -15.12 -16.35
CA LEU A 52 -0.63 -14.49 -17.68
C LEU A 52 0.65 -13.74 -18.09
N ILE A 53 1.68 -13.71 -17.24
CA ILE A 53 2.90 -12.92 -17.46
C ILE A 53 3.67 -13.29 -18.74
N LYS A 54 3.41 -14.48 -19.29
CA LYS A 54 4.01 -14.94 -20.56
C LYS A 54 3.80 -13.94 -21.70
N GLU A 55 2.67 -13.27 -21.72
CA GLU A 55 2.33 -12.26 -22.74
C GLU A 55 3.25 -11.03 -22.67
N ARG A 56 3.80 -10.74 -21.48
CA ARG A 56 4.65 -9.57 -21.22
C ARG A 56 6.14 -9.86 -21.28
N VAL A 57 6.58 -11.12 -21.20
CA VAL A 57 8.00 -11.51 -21.13
C VAL A 57 8.84 -10.96 -22.28
N LYS A 58 8.26 -10.80 -23.49
CA LYS A 58 8.99 -10.24 -24.63
C LYS A 58 9.38 -8.77 -24.38
N GLU A 59 8.52 -8.01 -23.76
CA GLU A 59 8.74 -6.63 -23.37
C GLU A 59 9.70 -6.54 -22.21
N MET A 60 9.46 -7.28 -21.13
CA MET A 60 10.36 -7.37 -19.99
C MET A 60 11.81 -7.70 -20.40
N ARG A 61 11.99 -8.59 -21.40
CA ARG A 61 13.32 -8.91 -21.93
C ARG A 61 14.02 -7.74 -22.62
N ARG A 62 13.28 -6.86 -23.28
CA ARG A 62 13.86 -5.65 -23.89
C ARG A 62 14.36 -4.69 -22.81
N MET A 63 13.69 -4.67 -21.65
CA MET A 63 14.08 -3.87 -20.50
C MET A 63 15.20 -4.49 -19.66
N GLY A 64 15.55 -5.76 -19.87
CA GLY A 64 16.66 -6.40 -19.14
C GLY A 64 16.34 -7.71 -18.44
N PHE A 65 15.09 -8.17 -18.43
CA PHE A 65 14.69 -9.45 -17.83
C PHE A 65 15.34 -10.66 -18.52
N ARG A 66 15.83 -11.63 -17.76
CA ARG A 66 16.62 -12.78 -18.26
C ARG A 66 15.99 -14.14 -17.99
N LEU A 67 14.97 -14.21 -17.15
CA LEU A 67 14.30 -15.43 -16.79
C LEU A 67 13.19 -15.81 -17.81
N LYS A 68 12.55 -16.93 -17.57
CA LYS A 68 11.38 -17.41 -18.34
C LYS A 68 10.09 -17.12 -17.56
N ALA A 69 8.94 -17.17 -18.23
CA ALA A 69 7.64 -17.01 -17.58
C ALA A 69 7.42 -18.07 -16.48
N ASN A 70 7.84 -19.33 -16.71
CA ASN A 70 7.71 -20.39 -15.74
C ASN A 70 8.59 -20.19 -14.49
N ASP A 71 9.67 -19.42 -14.60
CA ASP A 71 10.49 -19.06 -13.42
C ASP A 71 9.72 -18.08 -12.52
N ILE A 72 8.79 -17.26 -13.08
CA ILE A 72 7.95 -16.35 -12.32
C ILE A 72 6.78 -17.12 -11.69
N TYR A 73 6.06 -17.89 -12.50
CA TYR A 73 4.89 -18.67 -12.05
C TYR A 73 4.89 -20.05 -12.68
N SER A 74 4.80 -21.08 -11.84
CA SER A 74 4.56 -22.48 -12.22
C SER A 74 3.73 -23.16 -11.14
N GLU A 75 2.82 -24.04 -11.54
CA GLU A 75 2.06 -24.88 -10.60
C GLU A 75 2.81 -26.16 -10.25
N THR A 76 3.65 -26.65 -11.15
CA THR A 76 4.35 -27.94 -11.03
C THR A 76 5.80 -27.83 -10.58
N GLU A 77 6.50 -26.78 -11.04
CA GLU A 77 7.91 -26.55 -10.73
C GLU A 77 8.05 -25.43 -9.69
N ALA A 78 9.18 -25.40 -8.98
CA ALA A 78 9.51 -24.30 -8.09
C ALA A 78 9.72 -23.02 -8.89
N SER A 79 9.05 -21.95 -8.51
CA SER A 79 9.09 -20.64 -9.18
C SER A 79 9.18 -19.49 -8.16
N LEU A 80 9.35 -18.27 -8.62
CA LEU A 80 9.48 -17.11 -7.74
C LEU A 80 8.27 -16.91 -6.84
N LYS A 81 7.05 -17.37 -7.26
CA LYS A 81 5.86 -17.31 -6.40
C LYS A 81 6.02 -18.06 -5.08
N ASP A 82 6.83 -19.13 -5.06
CA ASP A 82 7.05 -19.96 -3.88
C ASP A 82 7.99 -19.30 -2.85
N ALA A 83 8.56 -18.13 -3.20
CA ALA A 83 9.38 -17.32 -2.33
C ALA A 83 8.68 -16.07 -1.80
N VAL A 84 7.45 -15.77 -2.27
CA VAL A 84 6.70 -14.55 -1.91
C VAL A 84 5.46 -14.91 -1.11
N VAL A 85 5.19 -14.17 -0.06
CA VAL A 85 4.12 -14.46 0.90
C VAL A 85 3.29 -13.23 1.24
N GLN A 86 2.02 -13.44 1.60
CA GLN A 86 1.27 -12.46 2.39
C GLN A 86 1.79 -12.51 3.83
N PHE A 87 2.12 -11.35 4.39
CA PHE A 87 2.59 -11.20 5.76
C PHE A 87 1.54 -10.48 6.60
N GLY A 88 1.05 -11.14 7.65
CA GLY A 88 0.14 -10.55 8.63
C GLY A 88 -1.21 -10.04 8.08
N GLY A 89 -1.57 -10.38 6.84
CA GLY A 89 -2.85 -10.02 6.21
C GLY A 89 -2.94 -8.60 5.64
N GLY A 90 -1.82 -7.89 5.50
CA GLY A 90 -1.82 -6.52 4.93
C GLY A 90 -0.54 -6.12 4.21
N CYS A 91 0.48 -6.95 4.29
CA CYS A 91 1.80 -6.75 3.69
C CYS A 91 2.24 -7.96 2.87
N THR A 92 3.37 -7.79 2.21
CA THR A 92 4.11 -8.84 1.52
C THR A 92 5.40 -9.15 2.29
N GLY A 93 5.97 -10.31 2.09
CA GLY A 93 7.30 -10.71 2.55
C GLY A 93 7.89 -11.73 1.60
N GLU A 94 9.19 -11.99 1.75
CA GLU A 94 9.92 -12.94 0.91
C GLU A 94 10.91 -13.79 1.67
N PHE A 95 11.05 -15.04 1.24
CA PHE A 95 12.08 -15.94 1.75
C PHE A 95 13.44 -15.61 1.14
N ILE A 96 14.45 -15.47 2.00
CA ILE A 96 15.84 -15.18 1.67
C ILE A 96 16.80 -16.31 2.04
N SER A 97 16.27 -17.43 2.58
CA SER A 97 17.07 -18.65 2.83
C SER A 97 16.24 -19.91 2.64
N GLY A 98 16.91 -21.04 2.50
CA GLY A 98 16.31 -22.38 2.48
C GLY A 98 15.81 -22.88 3.85
N GLU A 99 16.00 -22.10 4.90
CA GLU A 99 15.67 -22.39 6.30
C GLU A 99 14.56 -21.47 6.82
N GLY A 100 13.66 -21.00 5.92
CA GLY A 100 12.48 -20.25 6.27
C GLY A 100 12.73 -18.81 6.74
N LEU A 101 13.95 -18.28 6.60
CA LEU A 101 14.25 -16.88 6.92
C LEU A 101 13.51 -15.97 5.94
N LEU A 102 12.76 -15.02 6.47
CA LEU A 102 11.86 -14.16 5.75
C LEU A 102 12.15 -12.69 6.08
N VAL A 103 12.18 -11.85 5.06
CA VAL A 103 12.29 -10.39 5.23
C VAL A 103 10.99 -9.72 4.80
N THR A 104 10.63 -8.64 5.50
CA THR A 104 9.53 -7.73 5.19
C THR A 104 9.88 -6.33 5.71
N ASN A 105 8.97 -5.38 5.65
CA ASN A 105 9.21 -4.06 6.21
C ASN A 105 9.16 -4.02 7.73
N HIS A 106 9.83 -3.03 8.31
CA HIS A 106 9.74 -2.72 9.74
C HIS A 106 8.31 -2.30 10.11
N HIS A 107 7.67 -1.46 9.31
CA HIS A 107 6.29 -1.04 9.58
C HIS A 107 5.29 -2.20 9.46
N CYS A 108 5.55 -3.22 8.66
CA CYS A 108 4.74 -4.45 8.59
C CYS A 108 4.90 -5.30 9.87
N GLY A 109 6.12 -5.37 10.40
CA GLY A 109 6.42 -6.06 11.65
C GLY A 109 6.09 -5.25 12.92
N TYR A 110 5.81 -3.95 12.80
CA TYR A 110 5.74 -3.00 13.91
C TYR A 110 4.83 -3.47 15.06
N SER A 111 3.58 -3.83 14.76
CA SER A 111 2.64 -4.29 15.79
C SER A 111 3.07 -5.60 16.45
N SER A 112 3.79 -6.46 15.73
CA SER A 112 4.33 -7.72 16.24
C SER A 112 5.49 -7.47 17.18
N ILE A 113 6.42 -6.59 16.81
CA ILE A 113 7.55 -6.18 17.62
C ILE A 113 7.07 -5.46 18.90
N GLN A 114 6.08 -4.56 18.77
CA GLN A 114 5.49 -3.85 19.89
C GLN A 114 4.83 -4.81 20.91
N LYS A 115 4.12 -5.84 20.46
CA LYS A 115 3.52 -6.84 21.34
C LYS A 115 4.54 -7.67 22.12
N LEU A 116 5.74 -7.84 21.57
CA LEU A 116 6.84 -8.54 22.23
C LEU A 116 7.65 -7.63 23.17
N SER A 117 7.50 -6.31 23.04
CA SER A 117 8.19 -5.33 23.87
C SER A 117 7.57 -5.24 25.27
N SER A 118 8.42 -4.96 26.25
CA SER A 118 8.05 -4.66 27.63
C SER A 118 8.83 -3.43 28.13
N VAL A 119 8.58 -2.99 29.35
CA VAL A 119 9.34 -1.88 29.97
C VAL A 119 10.81 -2.24 30.13
N GLU A 120 11.12 -3.53 30.40
CA GLU A 120 12.48 -4.06 30.55
C GLU A 120 13.17 -4.35 29.22
N HIS A 121 12.38 -4.57 28.16
CA HIS A 121 12.85 -4.95 26.83
C HIS A 121 12.04 -4.23 25.75
N ASP A 122 12.41 -3.00 25.45
CA ASP A 122 11.75 -2.21 24.38
C ASP A 122 12.37 -2.53 23.02
N TYR A 123 11.99 -3.70 22.46
CA TYR A 123 12.47 -4.16 21.16
C TYR A 123 12.11 -3.21 20.00
N LEU A 124 11.10 -2.39 20.18
CA LEU A 124 10.71 -1.40 19.17
C LEU A 124 11.69 -0.22 19.11
N THR A 125 12.07 0.31 20.28
CA THR A 125 13.00 1.44 20.38
C THR A 125 14.45 1.01 20.21
N ASP A 126 14.85 -0.10 20.85
CA ASP A 126 16.25 -0.54 20.91
C ASP A 126 16.62 -1.49 19.75
N GLY A 127 15.62 -2.04 19.07
CA GLY A 127 15.80 -3.13 18.12
C GLY A 127 15.94 -4.48 18.80
N TYR A 128 15.91 -5.54 18.00
CA TYR A 128 16.09 -6.92 18.46
C TYR A 128 16.90 -7.73 17.46
N TRP A 129 17.84 -8.54 17.94
CA TRP A 129 18.62 -9.47 17.13
C TRP A 129 18.86 -10.75 17.92
N ALA A 130 18.18 -11.82 17.53
CA ALA A 130 18.44 -13.17 18.05
C ALA A 130 19.91 -13.56 17.77
N LYS A 131 20.59 -14.19 18.72
CA LYS A 131 21.98 -14.66 18.53
C LYS A 131 22.03 -16.15 18.17
N SER A 132 20.89 -16.82 18.29
CA SER A 132 20.67 -18.22 17.94
C SER A 132 19.20 -18.48 17.67
N ARG A 133 18.87 -19.62 17.08
CA ARG A 133 17.48 -20.02 16.84
C ARG A 133 16.63 -20.15 18.11
N SER A 134 17.27 -20.47 19.24
CA SER A 134 16.59 -20.55 20.53
C SER A 134 16.16 -19.19 21.10
N GLU A 135 16.71 -18.10 20.57
CA GLU A 135 16.36 -16.73 20.95
C GLU A 135 15.32 -16.12 20.01
N GLU A 136 14.97 -16.79 18.91
CA GLU A 136 13.91 -16.31 18.00
C GLU A 136 12.56 -16.28 18.73
N LEU A 137 11.91 -15.11 18.75
CA LEU A 137 10.74 -14.85 19.58
C LEU A 137 9.43 -15.22 18.84
N PRO A 138 8.63 -16.19 19.33
CA PRO A 138 7.33 -16.51 18.77
C PRO A 138 6.39 -15.30 18.79
N VAL A 139 5.69 -15.05 17.67
CA VAL A 139 4.74 -13.94 17.55
C VAL A 139 3.30 -14.48 17.51
N PRO A 140 2.58 -14.46 18.64
CA PRO A 140 1.22 -14.98 18.69
C PRO A 140 0.27 -14.25 17.73
N GLY A 141 -0.45 -15.02 16.89
CA GLY A 141 -1.44 -14.51 15.95
C GLY A 141 -0.88 -13.97 14.64
N LEU A 142 0.45 -13.91 14.47
CA LEU A 142 1.06 -13.57 13.18
C LEU A 142 0.97 -14.79 12.25
N THR A 143 0.60 -14.56 11.00
CA THR A 143 0.53 -15.61 9.98
C THR A 143 1.28 -15.22 8.72
N VAL A 144 1.80 -16.23 8.04
CA VAL A 144 2.42 -16.12 6.72
C VAL A 144 1.67 -17.03 5.75
N THR A 145 1.24 -16.49 4.61
CA THR A 145 0.40 -17.23 3.66
C THR A 145 1.08 -17.29 2.28
N LEU A 146 1.30 -18.51 1.79
CA LEU A 146 1.87 -18.77 0.46
C LEU A 146 0.78 -19.09 -0.55
N LEU A 147 0.91 -18.56 -1.77
CA LEU A 147 0.09 -18.96 -2.90
C LEU A 147 0.58 -20.32 -3.42
N VAL A 148 -0.29 -21.33 -3.36
CA VAL A 148 -0.05 -22.67 -3.92
C VAL A 148 -0.31 -22.66 -5.43
N LYS A 149 -1.52 -22.23 -5.83
CA LYS A 149 -1.89 -22.08 -7.25
C LYS A 149 -2.98 -21.04 -7.44
N MET A 150 -3.12 -20.57 -8.68
CA MET A 150 -4.23 -19.77 -9.16
C MET A 150 -4.77 -20.37 -10.46
N GLU A 151 -6.11 -20.32 -10.66
CA GLU A 151 -6.78 -20.93 -11.80
C GLU A 151 -7.95 -20.06 -12.26
N ASP A 152 -8.11 -19.83 -13.57
CA ASP A 152 -9.30 -19.19 -14.11
C ASP A 152 -10.45 -20.21 -14.12
N VAL A 153 -11.43 -20.03 -13.25
CA VAL A 153 -12.60 -20.90 -13.09
C VAL A 153 -13.87 -20.34 -13.71
N THR A 154 -13.73 -19.31 -14.56
CA THR A 154 -14.86 -18.59 -15.17
C THR A 154 -15.77 -19.55 -15.95
N GLU A 155 -15.21 -20.45 -16.76
CA GLU A 155 -15.99 -21.41 -17.55
C GLU A 155 -16.67 -22.46 -16.68
N ARG A 156 -16.03 -22.93 -15.60
CA ARG A 156 -16.61 -23.87 -14.64
C ARG A 156 -17.88 -23.29 -14.03
N ILE A 157 -17.82 -22.03 -13.57
CA ILE A 157 -18.96 -21.30 -13.00
C ILE A 157 -20.04 -21.05 -14.06
N ALA A 158 -19.67 -20.64 -15.26
CA ALA A 158 -20.62 -20.44 -16.37
C ALA A 158 -21.34 -21.73 -16.77
N ASN A 159 -20.71 -22.88 -16.61
CA ASN A 159 -21.30 -24.21 -16.83
C ASN A 159 -22.13 -24.73 -15.65
N GLY A 160 -22.34 -23.91 -14.61
CA GLY A 160 -23.25 -24.21 -13.50
C GLY A 160 -22.59 -24.82 -12.25
N GLU A 161 -21.26 -24.90 -12.19
CA GLU A 161 -20.56 -25.30 -10.96
C GLU A 161 -20.60 -24.15 -9.96
N THR A 162 -20.91 -24.42 -8.69
CA THR A 162 -20.97 -23.37 -7.66
C THR A 162 -19.59 -23.03 -7.13
N LYS A 163 -19.40 -21.79 -6.66
CA LYS A 163 -18.14 -21.36 -6.05
C LYS A 163 -17.77 -22.23 -4.85
N GLU A 164 -18.75 -22.58 -4.03
CA GLU A 164 -18.58 -23.42 -2.84
C GLU A 164 -18.07 -24.81 -3.21
N SER A 165 -18.59 -25.41 -4.32
CA SER A 165 -18.11 -26.71 -4.82
C SER A 165 -16.67 -26.65 -5.29
N ILE A 166 -16.30 -25.60 -6.02
CA ILE A 166 -14.94 -25.42 -6.53
C ILE A 166 -13.94 -25.24 -5.37
N ILE A 167 -14.31 -24.44 -4.37
CA ILE A 167 -13.51 -24.22 -3.17
C ILE A 167 -13.32 -25.52 -2.40
N ALA A 168 -14.43 -26.24 -2.12
CA ALA A 168 -14.37 -27.50 -1.40
C ALA A 168 -13.48 -28.55 -2.07
N GLN A 169 -13.51 -28.64 -3.41
CA GLN A 169 -12.61 -29.51 -4.18
C GLN A 169 -11.13 -29.11 -4.05
N ALA A 170 -10.85 -27.81 -4.01
CA ALA A 170 -9.48 -27.30 -3.89
C ALA A 170 -8.88 -27.53 -2.49
N GLU A 171 -9.72 -27.58 -1.46
CA GLU A 171 -9.34 -27.80 -0.06
C GLU A 171 -9.35 -29.28 0.34
N GLU A 172 -9.94 -30.16 -0.49
CA GLU A 172 -10.14 -31.55 -0.17
C GLU A 172 -8.81 -32.27 0.15
N ASN A 173 -8.79 -33.00 1.30
CA ASN A 173 -7.63 -33.73 1.79
C ASN A 173 -6.33 -32.93 1.95
N SER A 174 -6.43 -31.60 2.18
CA SER A 174 -5.29 -30.72 2.33
C SER A 174 -5.42 -29.79 3.55
N SER A 175 -4.34 -29.09 3.91
CA SER A 175 -4.33 -27.97 4.86
C SER A 175 -4.48 -26.63 4.18
N TYR A 176 -4.97 -26.60 2.94
CA TYR A 176 -5.09 -25.39 2.14
C TYR A 176 -6.37 -24.63 2.46
N ASN A 177 -6.35 -23.34 2.16
CA ASN A 177 -7.52 -22.49 2.11
C ASN A 177 -7.68 -21.98 0.69
N ALA A 178 -8.90 -21.94 0.19
CA ALA A 178 -9.19 -21.49 -1.15
C ALA A 178 -10.23 -20.39 -1.17
N GLU A 179 -10.09 -19.46 -2.12
CA GLU A 179 -11.03 -18.38 -2.34
C GLU A 179 -11.19 -18.12 -3.84
N ILE A 180 -12.35 -17.59 -4.24
CA ILE A 180 -12.61 -17.18 -5.62
C ILE A 180 -12.82 -15.69 -5.69
N GLU A 181 -11.86 -15.02 -6.34
CA GLU A 181 -11.83 -13.58 -6.49
C GLU A 181 -12.28 -13.14 -7.91
N PRO A 182 -13.13 -12.10 -7.98
CA PRO A 182 -13.51 -11.52 -9.25
C PRO A 182 -12.37 -10.68 -9.82
N MET A 183 -12.09 -10.88 -11.12
CA MET A 183 -11.13 -10.10 -11.90
C MET A 183 -11.87 -9.36 -13.03
N TYR A 184 -11.33 -8.20 -13.46
CA TYR A 184 -11.93 -7.39 -14.51
C TYR A 184 -13.42 -7.10 -14.22
N TYR A 185 -13.71 -6.61 -12.99
CA TYR A 185 -15.08 -6.29 -12.54
C TYR A 185 -16.05 -7.48 -12.63
N GLY A 186 -15.57 -8.69 -12.36
CA GLY A 186 -16.38 -9.91 -12.36
C GLY A 186 -16.52 -10.59 -13.72
N ASN A 187 -15.87 -10.09 -14.79
CA ASN A 187 -15.85 -10.75 -16.10
C ASN A 187 -15.02 -12.03 -16.11
N ARG A 188 -14.14 -12.21 -15.12
CA ARG A 188 -13.38 -13.42 -14.85
C ARG A 188 -13.48 -13.77 -13.37
N GLN A 189 -13.40 -15.06 -13.08
CA GLN A 189 -13.40 -15.60 -11.72
C GLN A 189 -12.15 -16.44 -11.56
N TYR A 190 -11.31 -16.11 -10.59
CA TYR A 190 -10.07 -16.81 -10.34
C TYR A 190 -10.09 -17.48 -8.98
N LEU A 191 -9.81 -18.78 -8.97
CA LEU A 191 -9.53 -19.55 -7.77
C LEU A 191 -8.09 -19.29 -7.34
N PHE A 192 -7.91 -18.95 -6.06
CA PHE A 192 -6.62 -18.87 -5.39
C PHE A 192 -6.59 -19.92 -4.29
N VAL A 193 -5.53 -20.70 -4.24
CA VAL A 193 -5.32 -21.72 -3.21
C VAL A 193 -4.09 -21.35 -2.41
N TYR A 194 -4.24 -21.28 -1.09
CA TYR A 194 -3.20 -20.80 -0.17
C TYR A 194 -2.84 -21.84 0.87
N CYS A 195 -1.59 -21.79 1.33
CA CYS A 195 -1.10 -22.50 2.50
C CYS A 195 -0.72 -21.50 3.59
N LYS A 196 -1.30 -21.60 4.79
CA LYS A 196 -1.13 -20.64 5.89
C LYS A 196 -0.33 -21.22 7.03
N TYR A 197 0.82 -20.63 7.34
CA TYR A 197 1.70 -20.95 8.46
C TYR A 197 1.41 -20.03 9.66
N ARG A 198 1.41 -20.60 10.87
CA ARG A 198 1.03 -19.90 12.12
C ARG A 198 2.15 -19.82 13.15
N ASP A 199 3.24 -20.59 13.01
CA ASP A 199 4.44 -20.41 13.83
C ASP A 199 5.43 -19.52 13.09
N VAL A 200 5.37 -18.24 13.42
CA VAL A 200 6.24 -17.18 12.85
C VAL A 200 6.96 -16.51 14.01
N ARG A 201 8.29 -16.42 13.91
CA ARG A 201 9.13 -15.91 14.99
C ARG A 201 9.95 -14.71 14.53
N LEU A 202 10.09 -13.71 15.41
CA LEU A 202 10.95 -12.55 15.18
C LEU A 202 12.42 -12.97 15.31
N VAL A 203 13.21 -12.73 14.28
CA VAL A 203 14.66 -12.99 14.22
C VAL A 203 15.45 -11.71 14.43
N GLY A 204 15.03 -10.62 13.80
CA GLY A 204 15.71 -9.35 13.94
C GLY A 204 14.89 -8.18 13.41
N ALA A 205 15.08 -7.05 14.07
CA ALA A 205 14.53 -5.77 13.64
C ALA A 205 15.49 -4.65 14.07
N PRO A 206 15.80 -3.68 13.21
CA PRO A 206 16.56 -2.51 13.61
C PRO A 206 15.78 -1.68 14.63
N PRO A 207 16.46 -0.83 15.42
CA PRO A 207 15.80 0.21 16.20
C PRO A 207 14.86 1.05 15.35
N SER A 208 13.73 1.52 15.90
CA SER A 208 12.81 2.42 15.17
C SER A 208 13.51 3.67 14.62
N SER A 209 14.56 4.14 15.27
CA SER A 209 15.42 5.23 14.79
C SER A 209 16.19 4.92 13.48
N ILE A 210 16.18 3.66 13.03
CA ILE A 210 16.63 3.23 11.69
C ILE A 210 15.44 2.75 10.88
N GLY A 211 14.62 1.84 11.43
CA GLY A 211 13.50 1.20 10.74
C GLY A 211 12.34 2.14 10.41
N LYS A 212 12.22 3.26 11.14
CA LYS A 212 11.23 4.32 10.93
C LYS A 212 11.89 5.72 10.89
N PHE A 213 13.16 5.82 10.49
CA PHE A 213 13.87 7.10 10.39
C PHE A 213 13.14 8.07 9.45
N GLY A 214 12.96 9.30 9.90
CA GLY A 214 12.16 10.33 9.23
C GLY A 214 10.68 10.31 9.61
N GLY A 215 10.23 9.28 10.32
CA GLY A 215 8.88 9.18 10.90
C GLY A 215 7.75 9.57 9.95
N ASP A 216 6.79 10.33 10.46
CA ASP A 216 5.68 10.86 9.66
C ASP A 216 6.10 12.04 8.80
N THR A 217 7.21 12.73 9.15
CA THR A 217 7.73 13.89 8.41
C THR A 217 8.15 13.48 6.99
N ASP A 218 8.91 12.38 6.87
CA ASP A 218 9.40 11.87 5.58
C ASP A 218 8.42 10.88 4.91
N ASN A 219 7.28 10.55 5.53
CA ASN A 219 6.31 9.63 4.96
C ASN A 219 5.80 10.13 3.61
N TRP A 220 5.85 9.29 2.57
CA TRP A 220 5.59 9.62 1.15
C TRP A 220 6.61 10.58 0.51
N ILE A 221 7.65 11.02 1.23
CA ILE A 221 8.56 12.05 0.73
C ILE A 221 9.84 11.42 0.16
N TRP A 222 10.36 12.00 -0.91
CA TRP A 222 11.70 11.75 -1.41
C TRP A 222 12.51 13.06 -1.36
N PRO A 223 13.79 13.04 -0.96
CA PRO A 223 14.66 11.87 -0.72
C PRO A 223 14.40 11.18 0.62
N ARG A 224 14.25 9.85 0.57
CA ARG A 224 13.96 8.97 1.70
C ARG A 224 15.22 8.28 2.21
N HIS A 225 15.34 8.11 3.56
CA HIS A 225 16.53 7.54 4.19
C HIS A 225 16.18 6.49 5.27
N THR A 226 15.09 5.82 5.11
CA THR A 226 14.54 4.88 6.10
C THR A 226 15.03 3.46 5.82
N GLY A 227 15.55 2.77 6.83
CA GLY A 227 15.90 1.35 6.77
C GLY A 227 14.69 0.48 7.13
N ASP A 228 13.61 0.57 6.36
CA ASP A 228 12.32 -0.05 6.66
C ASP A 228 12.33 -1.54 6.35
N PHE A 229 12.92 -2.35 7.24
CA PHE A 229 12.90 -3.81 7.15
C PHE A 229 12.83 -4.48 8.51
N SER A 230 12.36 -5.72 8.54
CA SER A 230 12.42 -6.64 9.70
C SER A 230 12.53 -8.08 9.22
N ILE A 231 13.11 -8.94 10.05
CA ILE A 231 13.41 -10.33 9.71
C ILE A 231 12.64 -11.24 10.64
N PHE A 232 11.95 -12.21 10.04
CA PHE A 232 11.23 -13.27 10.73
C PHE A 232 11.69 -14.63 10.22
N ARG A 233 11.27 -15.69 10.90
CA ARG A 233 11.40 -17.05 10.41
C ARG A 233 10.07 -17.77 10.52
N VAL A 234 9.73 -18.50 9.47
CA VAL A 234 8.58 -19.41 9.46
C VAL A 234 9.03 -20.77 9.94
N TYR A 235 8.25 -21.37 10.83
CA TYR A 235 8.42 -22.72 11.34
C TYR A 235 7.27 -23.61 10.89
N ALA A 236 7.57 -24.89 10.77
CA ALA A 236 6.65 -25.94 10.35
C ALA A 236 6.86 -27.22 11.21
N ASN A 237 5.96 -28.18 11.12
CA ASN A 237 6.20 -29.49 11.72
C ASN A 237 7.33 -30.26 10.97
N ALA A 238 7.68 -31.45 11.46
CA ALA A 238 8.76 -32.26 10.89
C ALA A 238 8.52 -32.65 9.41
N ASP A 239 7.27 -32.69 8.96
CA ASP A 239 6.88 -32.98 7.57
C ASP A 239 6.78 -31.72 6.70
N ASN A 240 7.29 -30.59 7.20
CA ASN A 240 7.26 -29.27 6.53
C ASN A 240 5.83 -28.73 6.28
N GLN A 241 4.85 -29.18 7.08
CA GLN A 241 3.45 -28.76 6.99
C GLN A 241 3.14 -27.67 8.02
N PRO A 242 2.12 -26.82 7.75
CA PRO A 242 1.68 -25.81 8.71
C PRO A 242 1.33 -26.41 10.07
N ALA A 243 1.79 -25.76 11.12
CA ALA A 243 1.50 -26.12 12.49
C ALA A 243 1.27 -24.87 13.35
N ASP A 244 0.59 -25.03 14.47
CA ASP A 244 0.59 -24.03 15.54
C ASP A 244 1.96 -24.02 16.25
N TYR A 245 2.23 -22.97 17.00
CA TYR A 245 3.50 -22.86 17.71
C TYR A 245 3.79 -24.10 18.57
N SER A 246 5.00 -24.64 18.40
CA SER A 246 5.56 -25.70 19.24
C SER A 246 7.08 -25.56 19.28
N GLU A 247 7.69 -25.90 20.41
CA GLU A 247 9.16 -25.99 20.54
C GLU A 247 9.76 -27.08 19.66
N GLU A 248 8.95 -28.09 19.24
CA GLU A 248 9.34 -29.19 18.36
C GLU A 248 9.32 -28.79 16.87
N ASN A 249 8.73 -27.67 16.54
CA ASN A 249 8.69 -27.20 15.15
C ASN A 249 10.11 -26.87 14.65
N VAL A 250 10.33 -27.13 13.37
CA VAL A 250 11.60 -26.89 12.67
C VAL A 250 11.45 -25.74 11.68
N PRO A 251 12.53 -25.08 11.27
CA PRO A 251 12.48 -24.07 10.22
C PRO A 251 11.81 -24.61 8.95
N PHE A 252 10.87 -23.86 8.43
CA PHE A 252 10.20 -24.16 7.16
C PHE A 252 11.19 -24.19 6.01
N LYS A 253 11.05 -25.13 5.10
CA LYS A 253 11.88 -25.26 3.89
C LYS A 253 11.08 -24.82 2.68
N PRO A 254 11.21 -23.56 2.22
CA PRO A 254 10.50 -23.08 1.06
C PRO A 254 11.02 -23.77 -0.21
N ARG A 255 10.14 -23.98 -1.20
CA ARG A 255 10.51 -24.53 -2.51
C ARG A 255 11.44 -23.62 -3.29
N ARG A 256 11.42 -22.32 -2.98
CA ARG A 256 12.23 -21.26 -3.58
C ARG A 256 12.53 -20.19 -2.55
N PHE A 257 13.68 -19.54 -2.65
CA PHE A 257 14.05 -18.32 -1.94
C PHE A 257 14.87 -17.41 -2.89
N PHE A 258 14.99 -16.14 -2.55
CA PHE A 258 15.71 -15.18 -3.38
C PHE A 258 17.21 -15.17 -3.07
N PRO A 259 18.08 -15.37 -4.06
CA PRO A 259 19.50 -15.01 -3.93
C PRO A 259 19.62 -13.48 -3.84
N ILE A 260 20.56 -12.99 -3.05
CA ILE A 260 20.78 -11.57 -2.77
C ILE A 260 21.91 -11.03 -3.66
N SER A 261 21.64 -9.97 -4.41
CA SER A 261 22.68 -9.30 -5.22
C SER A 261 23.23 -8.06 -4.51
N THR A 262 24.52 -8.06 -4.22
CA THR A 262 25.22 -6.93 -3.60
C THR A 262 25.83 -5.95 -4.60
N LYS A 263 25.61 -6.16 -5.91
CA LYS A 263 26.15 -5.31 -6.99
C LYS A 263 25.60 -3.90 -7.02
N GLY A 264 24.41 -3.71 -6.41
CA GLY A 264 23.69 -2.45 -6.40
C GLY A 264 22.85 -2.24 -7.65
N VAL A 265 22.37 -1.00 -7.78
CA VAL A 265 21.47 -0.57 -8.86
C VAL A 265 22.02 0.68 -9.52
N GLU A 266 21.82 0.75 -10.85
CA GLU A 266 22.13 1.93 -11.67
C GLU A 266 20.87 2.40 -12.40
N GLU A 267 20.83 3.66 -12.81
CA GLU A 267 19.71 4.21 -13.57
C GLU A 267 19.53 3.46 -14.90
N GLY A 268 18.30 3.00 -15.16
CA GLY A 268 17.95 2.17 -16.31
C GLY A 268 17.98 0.66 -16.06
N ASP A 269 18.45 0.21 -14.90
CA ASP A 269 18.40 -1.22 -14.55
C ASP A 269 16.97 -1.72 -14.43
N PHE A 270 16.73 -2.91 -14.98
CA PHE A 270 15.43 -3.59 -14.88
C PHE A 270 15.10 -3.94 -13.42
N THR A 271 13.86 -3.65 -13.03
CA THR A 271 13.29 -4.06 -11.75
C THR A 271 11.96 -4.79 -11.92
N MET A 272 11.70 -5.76 -11.06
CA MET A 272 10.41 -6.41 -10.93
C MET A 272 10.01 -6.49 -9.46
N ILE A 273 8.80 -6.07 -9.15
CA ILE A 273 8.17 -6.23 -7.85
C ILE A 273 7.16 -7.37 -7.95
N TYR A 274 7.22 -8.28 -6.99
CA TYR A 274 6.35 -9.43 -6.92
C TYR A 274 5.67 -9.48 -5.56
N GLY A 275 4.39 -9.13 -5.49
CA GLY A 275 3.72 -8.96 -4.20
C GLY A 275 2.21 -8.86 -4.30
N PHE A 276 1.59 -8.45 -3.19
CA PHE A 276 0.14 -8.43 -3.00
C PHE A 276 -0.38 -6.98 -2.90
N PRO A 277 -0.50 -6.24 -4.02
CA PRO A 277 -1.09 -4.90 -4.02
C PRO A 277 -2.55 -4.95 -3.58
N GLY A 278 -2.95 -4.01 -2.73
CA GLY A 278 -4.23 -4.06 -2.04
C GLY A 278 -5.43 -3.62 -2.88
N ASN A 279 -5.36 -2.44 -3.50
CA ASN A 279 -6.50 -1.91 -4.25
C ASN A 279 -6.09 -0.81 -5.24
N THR A 280 -6.60 -0.91 -6.46
CA THR A 280 -6.57 0.15 -7.48
C THR A 280 -7.96 0.36 -8.08
N GLN A 281 -8.15 1.45 -8.82
CA GLN A 281 -9.40 1.85 -9.47
C GLN A 281 -9.11 2.48 -10.84
N GLU A 282 -8.35 1.80 -11.66
CA GLU A 282 -7.85 2.32 -12.96
C GLU A 282 -8.97 2.57 -13.99
N TYR A 283 -10.03 1.75 -13.94
CA TYR A 283 -11.06 1.73 -14.96
C TYR A 283 -12.37 2.40 -14.53
N VAL A 284 -12.32 3.19 -13.43
CA VAL A 284 -13.49 3.96 -13.01
C VAL A 284 -13.76 5.13 -13.97
N THR A 285 -15.04 5.51 -14.06
CA THR A 285 -15.51 6.60 -14.93
C THR A 285 -15.10 7.98 -14.41
N ALA A 286 -15.22 8.98 -15.27
CA ALA A 286 -14.99 10.37 -14.90
C ALA A 286 -15.83 10.81 -13.69
N ASP A 287 -17.08 10.36 -13.58
CA ASP A 287 -17.96 10.69 -12.44
C ASP A 287 -17.40 10.18 -11.10
N ALA A 288 -16.80 8.98 -11.09
CA ALA A 288 -16.17 8.45 -9.90
C ALA A 288 -14.93 9.25 -9.49
N VAL A 289 -14.08 9.61 -10.48
CA VAL A 289 -12.88 10.42 -10.22
C VAL A 289 -13.24 11.82 -9.75
N GLU A 290 -14.25 12.44 -10.37
CA GLU A 290 -14.75 13.76 -9.97
C GLU A 290 -15.25 13.74 -8.53
N TYR A 291 -16.02 12.73 -8.13
CA TYR A 291 -16.47 12.55 -6.74
C TYR A 291 -15.28 12.45 -5.77
N VAL A 292 -14.28 11.62 -6.10
CA VAL A 292 -13.08 11.46 -5.26
C VAL A 292 -12.32 12.77 -5.13
N ALA A 293 -12.04 13.45 -6.24
CA ALA A 293 -11.20 14.63 -6.28
C ALA A 293 -11.87 15.87 -5.67
N THR A 294 -13.19 16.04 -5.87
CA THR A 294 -13.88 17.30 -5.54
C THR A 294 -14.75 17.23 -4.28
N ILE A 295 -15.15 16.04 -3.84
CA ILE A 295 -16.08 15.85 -2.72
C ILE A 295 -15.45 15.00 -1.61
N SER A 296 -15.08 13.76 -1.93
CA SER A 296 -14.64 12.76 -0.95
C SER A 296 -13.32 13.17 -0.27
N ASN A 297 -12.26 13.36 -1.04
CA ASN A 297 -10.95 13.71 -0.48
C ASN A 297 -10.93 15.06 0.24
N PRO A 298 -11.49 16.16 -0.30
CA PRO A 298 -11.53 17.43 0.43
C PRO A 298 -12.21 17.31 1.80
N MET A 299 -13.37 16.67 1.87
CA MET A 299 -14.09 16.46 3.13
C MET A 299 -13.25 15.65 4.14
N LYS A 300 -12.65 14.55 3.70
CA LYS A 300 -11.80 13.69 4.56
C LYS A 300 -10.55 14.43 5.04
N ILE A 301 -9.91 15.21 4.17
CA ILE A 301 -8.75 16.03 4.51
C ILE A 301 -9.10 17.05 5.59
N GLU A 302 -10.20 17.80 5.42
CA GLU A 302 -10.64 18.80 6.40
C GLU A 302 -10.90 18.17 7.78
N LEU A 303 -11.66 17.06 7.85
CA LEU A 303 -11.99 16.43 9.13
C LEU A 303 -10.75 15.85 9.83
N ARG A 304 -9.81 15.28 9.07
CA ARG A 304 -8.55 14.79 9.63
C ARG A 304 -7.64 15.93 10.06
N THR A 305 -7.61 17.05 9.33
CA THR A 305 -6.87 18.25 9.76
C THR A 305 -7.33 18.68 11.15
N MET A 306 -8.64 18.80 11.37
CA MET A 306 -9.19 19.18 12.68
C MET A 306 -8.79 18.22 13.80
N ARG A 307 -8.77 16.92 13.52
CA ARG A 307 -8.33 15.90 14.50
C ARG A 307 -6.83 16.01 14.78
N LEU A 308 -6.02 16.16 13.73
CA LEU A 308 -4.56 16.29 13.86
C LEU A 308 -4.18 17.55 14.64
N ASP A 309 -4.85 18.69 14.39
CA ASP A 309 -4.62 19.93 15.13
C ASP A 309 -4.87 19.76 16.63
N ILE A 310 -5.97 19.10 17.01
CA ILE A 310 -6.29 18.84 18.41
C ILE A 310 -5.24 17.92 19.06
N ILE A 311 -4.86 16.84 18.39
CA ILE A 311 -3.88 15.88 18.88
C ILE A 311 -2.50 16.53 18.98
N SER A 312 -2.05 17.23 17.96
CA SER A 312 -0.75 17.90 17.91
C SER A 312 -0.63 18.93 19.04
N ALA A 313 -1.66 19.77 19.23
CA ALA A 313 -1.67 20.74 20.32
C ALA A 313 -1.61 20.10 21.73
N ALA A 314 -2.11 18.87 21.90
CA ALA A 314 -1.98 18.12 23.13
C ALA A 314 -0.58 17.51 23.28
N GLN A 315 -0.02 16.97 22.20
CA GLN A 315 1.33 16.37 22.17
C GLN A 315 2.44 17.39 22.45
N GLU A 316 2.26 18.66 22.04
CA GLU A 316 3.20 19.73 22.32
C GLU A 316 3.30 20.10 23.80
N ARG A 317 2.23 19.88 24.56
CA ARG A 317 2.15 20.26 25.98
C ARG A 317 2.69 19.21 26.93
N ASP A 318 2.66 17.93 26.54
CA ASP A 318 2.98 16.82 27.42
C ASP A 318 3.68 15.66 26.71
N VAL A 319 4.84 15.25 27.22
CA VAL A 319 5.66 14.17 26.64
C VAL A 319 4.96 12.81 26.72
N ALA A 320 4.26 12.51 27.82
CA ALA A 320 3.54 11.24 27.96
C ALA A 320 2.41 11.14 26.93
N THR A 321 1.66 12.23 26.74
CA THR A 321 0.65 12.34 25.68
C THR A 321 1.25 12.20 24.29
N ARG A 322 2.44 12.78 24.04
CA ARG A 322 3.12 12.62 22.76
C ARG A 322 3.43 11.17 22.45
N ILE A 323 3.93 10.42 23.43
CA ILE A 323 4.23 8.98 23.26
C ILE A 323 2.94 8.19 23.06
N ALA A 324 1.93 8.38 23.89
CA ALA A 324 0.66 7.66 23.81
C ALA A 324 -0.06 7.87 22.46
N TYR A 325 -0.04 9.08 21.92
CA TYR A 325 -0.76 9.42 20.69
C TYR A 325 0.09 9.34 19.41
N ALA A 326 1.36 9.02 19.49
CA ALA A 326 2.25 8.97 18.32
C ALA A 326 1.72 8.03 17.21
N ALA A 327 1.34 6.81 17.56
CA ALA A 327 0.81 5.85 16.59
C ALA A 327 -0.57 6.26 16.02
N LYS A 328 -1.42 6.85 16.88
CA LYS A 328 -2.75 7.34 16.45
C LYS A 328 -2.62 8.52 15.49
N HIS A 329 -1.75 9.48 15.83
CA HIS A 329 -1.42 10.62 14.96
C HIS A 329 -0.90 10.15 13.61
N ALA A 330 0.09 9.24 13.60
CA ALA A 330 0.68 8.68 12.39
C ALA A 330 -0.36 8.02 11.46
N ASN A 331 -1.27 7.23 12.03
CA ASN A 331 -2.34 6.56 11.26
C ASN A 331 -3.31 7.57 10.63
N ILE A 332 -3.65 8.64 11.34
CA ILE A 332 -4.52 9.70 10.80
C ILE A 332 -3.78 10.46 9.70
N ALA A 333 -2.53 10.86 9.95
CA ALA A 333 -1.70 11.65 9.05
C ALA A 333 -1.34 10.90 7.75
N ASN A 334 -1.13 9.58 7.81
CA ASN A 334 -0.77 8.78 6.65
C ASN A 334 -1.81 8.90 5.52
N ALA A 335 -3.07 8.62 5.79
CA ALA A 335 -4.12 8.73 4.78
C ALA A 335 -4.44 10.20 4.45
N TRP A 336 -4.33 11.12 5.41
CA TRP A 336 -4.47 12.56 5.19
C TRP A 336 -3.47 13.08 4.16
N LYS A 337 -2.19 12.74 4.28
CA LYS A 337 -1.15 13.07 3.29
C LYS A 337 -1.41 12.39 1.94
N LYS A 338 -1.82 11.11 1.96
CA LYS A 338 -2.13 10.36 0.73
C LYS A 338 -3.22 11.06 -0.07
N TRP A 339 -4.33 11.44 0.55
CA TRP A 339 -5.46 12.09 -0.15
C TRP A 339 -5.11 13.49 -0.67
N GLN A 340 -4.24 14.23 0.02
CA GLN A 340 -3.74 15.50 -0.51
C GLN A 340 -2.93 15.30 -1.78
N GLY A 341 -1.97 14.37 -1.77
CA GLY A 341 -1.16 14.06 -2.94
C GLY A 341 -1.97 13.48 -4.09
N GLU A 342 -2.96 12.63 -3.79
CA GLU A 342 -3.90 12.07 -4.77
C GLU A 342 -4.73 13.17 -5.45
N SER A 343 -5.35 14.07 -4.68
CA SER A 343 -6.14 15.18 -5.23
C SER A 343 -5.29 16.10 -6.12
N LEU A 344 -4.10 16.49 -5.65
CA LEU A 344 -3.15 17.29 -6.44
C LEU A 344 -2.67 16.56 -7.71
N GLY A 345 -2.45 15.26 -7.62
CA GLY A 345 -2.05 14.44 -8.77
C GLY A 345 -3.14 14.35 -9.82
N LEU A 346 -4.37 14.04 -9.41
CA LEU A 346 -5.54 13.97 -10.31
C LEU A 346 -5.85 15.32 -10.98
N GLU A 347 -5.74 16.43 -10.23
CA GLU A 347 -5.90 17.77 -10.76
C GLU A 347 -4.82 18.12 -11.79
N ARG A 348 -3.54 17.91 -11.44
CA ARG A 348 -2.39 18.17 -12.31
C ARG A 348 -2.47 17.38 -13.63
N LEU A 349 -2.88 16.13 -13.57
CA LEU A 349 -3.03 15.28 -14.75
C LEU A 349 -4.28 15.62 -15.56
N GLY A 350 -5.23 16.37 -15.00
CA GLY A 350 -6.53 16.61 -15.61
C GLY A 350 -7.33 15.31 -15.80
N THR A 351 -7.20 14.36 -14.86
CA THR A 351 -7.71 12.98 -14.98
C THR A 351 -9.19 12.93 -15.30
N VAL A 352 -10.02 13.79 -14.67
CA VAL A 352 -11.47 13.86 -14.98
C VAL A 352 -11.71 14.15 -16.47
N ASN A 353 -11.00 15.14 -17.03
CA ASN A 353 -11.16 15.50 -18.45
C ASN A 353 -10.63 14.40 -19.37
N LYS A 354 -9.48 13.81 -19.07
CA LYS A 354 -8.96 12.66 -19.83
C LYS A 354 -9.94 11.50 -19.89
N LYS A 355 -10.55 11.16 -18.74
CA LYS A 355 -11.56 10.10 -18.70
C LYS A 355 -12.83 10.50 -19.49
N ARG A 356 -13.29 11.76 -19.42
CA ARG A 356 -14.41 12.23 -20.24
C ARG A 356 -14.11 12.18 -21.74
N ASP A 357 -12.89 12.51 -22.16
CA ASP A 357 -12.47 12.41 -23.56
C ASP A 357 -12.46 10.93 -24.01
N TYR A 358 -11.90 10.03 -23.20
CA TYR A 358 -11.90 8.59 -23.46
C TYR A 358 -13.31 8.00 -23.51
N GLU A 359 -14.20 8.42 -22.60
CA GLU A 359 -15.60 8.05 -22.58
C GLU A 359 -16.35 8.57 -23.82
N ALA A 360 -16.02 9.76 -24.31
CA ALA A 360 -16.60 10.32 -25.54
C ALA A 360 -16.20 9.51 -26.79
N GLU A 361 -14.93 9.09 -26.87
CA GLU A 361 -14.47 8.20 -27.95
C GLU A 361 -15.14 6.82 -27.87
N PHE A 362 -15.25 6.26 -26.66
CA PHE A 362 -15.98 5.03 -26.40
C PHE A 362 -17.45 5.15 -26.82
N ALA A 363 -18.13 6.25 -26.49
CA ALA A 363 -19.53 6.49 -26.85
C ALA A 363 -19.76 6.49 -28.37
N LEU A 364 -18.82 7.05 -29.16
CA LEU A 364 -18.88 7.00 -30.62
C LEU A 364 -18.80 5.57 -31.13
N TRP A 365 -17.93 4.73 -30.58
CA TRP A 365 -17.85 3.32 -30.96
C TRP A 365 -19.07 2.51 -30.50
N ALA A 366 -19.65 2.87 -29.35
CA ALA A 366 -20.80 2.18 -28.75
C ALA A 366 -22.15 2.53 -29.41
N ALA A 367 -22.24 3.65 -30.11
CA ALA A 367 -23.51 4.26 -30.56
C ALA A 367 -24.41 3.33 -31.41
N ASP A 368 -23.82 2.45 -32.20
CA ASP A 368 -24.54 1.49 -33.06
C ASP A 368 -24.73 0.10 -32.41
N LYS A 369 -24.31 -0.09 -31.17
CA LYS A 369 -24.36 -1.35 -30.41
C LYS A 369 -25.45 -1.29 -29.36
N ALA A 370 -26.55 -2.00 -29.58
CA ALA A 370 -27.74 -1.95 -28.73
C ALA A 370 -27.45 -2.22 -27.23
N GLU A 371 -26.43 -3.04 -26.93
CA GLU A 371 -26.02 -3.41 -25.59
C GLU A 371 -25.16 -2.36 -24.89
N TYR A 372 -24.51 -1.43 -25.64
CA TYR A 372 -23.57 -0.45 -25.11
C TYR A 372 -24.00 1.00 -25.31
N ALA A 373 -24.94 1.28 -26.23
CA ALA A 373 -25.33 2.64 -26.65
C ALA A 373 -25.74 3.55 -25.46
N ASN A 374 -26.37 3.01 -24.42
CA ASN A 374 -26.84 3.76 -23.24
C ASN A 374 -26.04 3.44 -21.97
N LEU A 375 -24.86 2.82 -22.10
CA LEU A 375 -24.11 2.32 -20.97
C LEU A 375 -23.60 3.44 -20.07
N LEU A 376 -22.95 4.47 -20.65
CA LEU A 376 -22.42 5.60 -19.88
C LEU A 376 -23.53 6.40 -19.20
N ASP A 377 -24.67 6.63 -19.87
CA ASP A 377 -25.83 7.29 -19.24
C ASP A 377 -26.38 6.47 -18.06
N SER A 378 -26.38 5.14 -18.21
CA SER A 378 -26.82 4.24 -17.14
C SER A 378 -25.87 4.26 -15.94
N MET A 379 -24.55 4.36 -16.19
CA MET A 379 -23.52 4.50 -15.14
C MET A 379 -23.65 5.87 -14.46
N HIS A 380 -23.76 6.94 -15.22
CA HIS A 380 -23.97 8.28 -14.66
C HIS A 380 -25.18 8.33 -13.73
N ASN A 381 -26.35 7.86 -14.20
CA ASN A 381 -27.58 7.79 -13.37
C ASN A 381 -27.40 6.90 -12.11
N ALA A 382 -26.57 5.86 -12.19
CA ALA A 382 -26.27 5.01 -11.03
C ALA A 382 -25.39 5.75 -10.03
N TYR A 383 -24.41 6.55 -10.49
CA TYR A 383 -23.59 7.40 -9.62
C TYR A 383 -24.41 8.51 -8.94
N GLU A 384 -25.26 9.21 -9.68
CA GLU A 384 -26.15 10.23 -9.08
C GLU A 384 -26.93 9.68 -7.88
N LYS A 385 -27.38 8.42 -7.99
CA LYS A 385 -28.12 7.74 -6.89
C LYS A 385 -27.23 7.23 -5.77
N ALA A 386 -25.99 6.85 -6.08
CA ALA A 386 -25.09 6.22 -5.11
C ALA A 386 -24.23 7.24 -4.32
N ILE A 387 -23.85 8.36 -4.94
CA ILE A 387 -23.00 9.39 -4.33
C ILE A 387 -23.52 9.87 -2.96
N PRO A 388 -24.81 10.13 -2.73
CA PRO A 388 -25.28 10.50 -1.40
C PRO A 388 -25.00 9.44 -0.33
N GLY A 389 -25.10 8.15 -0.68
CA GLY A 389 -24.77 7.04 0.22
C GLY A 389 -23.27 6.91 0.49
N TYR A 390 -22.42 7.09 -0.52
CA TYR A 390 -20.97 7.15 -0.34
C TYR A 390 -20.58 8.30 0.58
N TYR A 391 -21.09 9.50 0.32
CA TYR A 391 -20.82 10.68 1.12
C TYR A 391 -21.24 10.49 2.58
N ALA A 392 -22.46 10.02 2.82
CA ALA A 392 -22.98 9.77 4.16
C ALA A 392 -22.12 8.75 4.93
N ARG A 393 -21.69 7.66 4.27
CA ARG A 393 -20.80 6.66 4.86
C ARG A 393 -19.44 7.25 5.19
N GLU A 394 -18.81 7.95 4.26
CA GLU A 394 -17.46 8.51 4.45
C GLU A 394 -17.48 9.60 5.52
N LEU A 395 -18.50 10.48 5.52
CA LEU A 395 -18.67 11.49 6.55
C LEU A 395 -18.86 10.86 7.93
N PHE A 396 -19.67 9.82 8.05
CA PHE A 396 -19.82 9.08 9.31
C PHE A 396 -18.49 8.49 9.77
N ASN A 397 -17.73 7.87 8.87
CA ASN A 397 -16.46 7.23 9.21
C ASN A 397 -15.38 8.24 9.65
N GLU A 398 -15.33 9.41 9.03
CA GLU A 398 -14.32 10.43 9.37
C GLU A 398 -14.77 11.32 10.54
N SER A 399 -16.07 11.32 10.89
CA SER A 399 -16.60 12.08 12.01
C SER A 399 -16.95 11.20 13.21
N ILE A 400 -18.16 10.67 13.30
CA ILE A 400 -18.66 9.94 14.47
C ILE A 400 -17.81 8.71 14.80
N TRP A 401 -17.41 7.92 13.78
CA TRP A 401 -16.51 6.78 13.97
C TRP A 401 -15.07 7.19 14.34
N GLY A 402 -14.72 8.45 14.09
CA GLY A 402 -13.42 9.03 14.49
C GLY A 402 -13.28 9.30 15.99
N ILE A 403 -14.35 9.15 16.80
CA ILE A 403 -14.38 9.35 18.24
C ILE A 403 -14.03 8.02 18.93
N GLU A 404 -12.95 7.98 19.71
CA GLU A 404 -12.44 6.74 20.30
C GLU A 404 -13.44 6.11 21.29
N LEU A 405 -14.01 6.92 22.17
CA LEU A 405 -14.99 6.45 23.14
C LEU A 405 -16.29 5.94 22.49
N PHE A 406 -16.69 6.52 21.35
CA PHE A 406 -17.80 6.01 20.57
C PHE A 406 -17.54 4.57 20.07
N GLN A 407 -16.34 4.28 19.59
CA GLN A 407 -16.00 2.93 19.12
C GLN A 407 -16.08 1.90 20.24
N TYR A 408 -15.58 2.24 21.43
CA TYR A 408 -15.68 1.37 22.59
C TYR A 408 -17.14 1.16 23.03
N ALA A 409 -17.90 2.24 23.12
CA ALA A 409 -19.33 2.20 23.47
C ALA A 409 -20.15 1.40 22.45
N TYR A 410 -19.85 1.54 21.15
CA TYR A 410 -20.50 0.75 20.11
C TYR A 410 -20.19 -0.76 20.22
N TRP A 411 -18.94 -1.11 20.52
CA TRP A 411 -18.56 -2.50 20.78
C TRP A 411 -19.31 -3.06 21.99
N LEU A 412 -19.38 -2.33 23.12
CA LEU A 412 -20.14 -2.71 24.32
C LEU A 412 -21.63 -2.89 24.00
N ASN A 413 -22.22 -1.95 23.25
CA ASN A 413 -23.61 -2.00 22.85
C ASN A 413 -23.94 -3.29 22.05
N ASN A 414 -23.06 -3.66 21.09
CA ASN A 414 -23.25 -4.86 20.29
C ASN A 414 -23.13 -6.14 21.12
N LYS A 415 -22.14 -6.21 22.01
CA LYS A 415 -21.95 -7.35 22.93
C LYS A 415 -23.17 -7.49 23.87
N ALA A 416 -23.59 -6.40 24.51
CA ALA A 416 -24.74 -6.39 25.41
C ALA A 416 -26.06 -6.74 24.70
N CYS A 417 -26.25 -6.35 23.44
CA CYS A 417 -27.47 -6.68 22.67
C CYS A 417 -27.46 -8.09 22.07
N GLY A 418 -26.30 -8.58 21.64
CA GLY A 418 -26.16 -9.80 20.82
C GLY A 418 -25.94 -11.09 21.60
N GLU A 419 -25.45 -11.01 22.85
CA GLU A 419 -25.06 -12.19 23.63
C GLU A 419 -25.93 -12.41 24.85
N SER A 420 -26.20 -13.67 25.19
CA SER A 420 -26.97 -14.04 26.40
C SER A 420 -26.21 -13.73 27.69
N SER A 421 -24.85 -13.78 27.64
CA SER A 421 -23.97 -13.39 28.73
C SER A 421 -22.79 -12.59 28.18
N PHE A 422 -22.32 -11.63 28.96
CA PHE A 422 -21.13 -10.84 28.63
C PHE A 422 -20.18 -10.87 29.82
N PRO A 423 -19.25 -11.86 29.86
CA PRO A 423 -18.46 -12.16 31.03
C PRO A 423 -17.40 -11.09 31.30
N ALA A 424 -16.97 -10.98 32.56
CA ALA A 424 -16.02 -9.99 33.04
C ALA A 424 -14.65 -10.02 32.32
N ASN A 425 -14.15 -11.20 31.96
CA ASN A 425 -12.89 -11.34 31.21
C ASN A 425 -12.96 -10.71 29.81
N GLU A 426 -14.07 -10.86 29.09
CA GLU A 426 -14.25 -10.22 27.78
C GLU A 426 -14.37 -8.70 27.93
N GLN A 427 -15.07 -8.23 28.95
CA GLN A 427 -15.14 -6.80 29.25
C GLN A 427 -13.75 -6.23 29.55
N ALA A 428 -12.92 -6.96 30.33
CA ALA A 428 -11.54 -6.57 30.63
C ALA A 428 -10.69 -6.46 29.37
N GLU A 429 -10.80 -7.44 28.49
CA GLU A 429 -10.05 -7.45 27.22
C GLU A 429 -10.49 -6.29 26.33
N GLY A 430 -11.80 -6.10 26.16
CA GLY A 430 -12.34 -4.97 25.41
C GLY A 430 -11.89 -3.63 25.98
N ARG A 431 -12.01 -3.45 27.30
CA ARG A 431 -11.53 -2.24 27.96
C ARG A 431 -10.06 -1.99 27.67
N ARG A 432 -9.17 -2.98 27.90
CA ARG A 432 -7.76 -2.87 27.57
C ARG A 432 -7.52 -2.46 26.12
N ARG A 433 -8.23 -3.10 25.18
CA ARG A 433 -8.10 -2.82 23.75
C ARG A 433 -8.41 -1.38 23.37
N TYR A 434 -9.49 -0.80 23.96
CA TYR A 434 -9.97 0.52 23.57
C TYR A 434 -9.46 1.66 24.45
N THR A 435 -8.92 1.38 25.64
CA THR A 435 -8.45 2.42 26.57
C THR A 435 -6.93 2.46 26.74
N THR A 436 -6.18 1.58 26.07
CA THR A 436 -4.72 1.73 25.98
C THR A 436 -4.39 3.00 25.25
N ASP A 437 -3.53 3.83 25.81
CA ASP A 437 -3.12 5.13 25.26
C ASP A 437 -4.30 6.09 25.00
N TYR A 438 -5.40 5.94 25.78
CA TYR A 438 -6.58 6.79 25.68
C TYR A 438 -6.44 8.04 26.58
N ASN A 439 -6.81 9.20 26.01
CA ASN A 439 -6.87 10.46 26.75
C ASN A 439 -8.27 11.08 26.57
N ILE A 440 -9.00 11.17 27.66
CA ILE A 440 -10.39 11.62 27.69
C ILE A 440 -10.55 13.08 27.22
N GLU A 441 -9.59 13.95 27.55
CA GLU A 441 -9.68 15.37 27.16
C GLU A 441 -9.47 15.59 25.68
N ILE A 442 -8.55 14.82 25.07
CA ILE A 442 -8.33 14.83 23.62
C ILE A 442 -9.58 14.32 22.90
N ASP A 443 -10.08 13.15 23.33
CA ASP A 443 -11.25 12.53 22.69
C ASP A 443 -12.51 13.37 22.84
N ARG A 444 -12.71 14.00 24.01
CA ARG A 444 -13.81 14.96 24.26
C ARG A 444 -13.73 16.17 23.31
N ALA A 445 -12.55 16.72 23.11
CA ALA A 445 -12.35 17.84 22.17
C ALA A 445 -12.61 17.41 20.72
N ILE A 446 -12.15 16.22 20.33
CA ILE A 446 -12.43 15.61 19.02
C ILE A 446 -13.94 15.38 18.85
N ALA A 447 -14.61 14.78 19.84
CA ALA A 447 -16.04 14.53 19.80
C ALA A 447 -16.87 15.81 19.61
N LYS A 448 -16.53 16.86 20.33
CA LYS A 448 -17.17 18.18 20.18
C LYS A 448 -17.01 18.73 18.76
N CYS A 449 -15.83 18.68 18.22
CA CYS A 449 -15.52 19.13 16.87
C CYS A 449 -16.27 18.29 15.82
N LEU A 450 -16.12 16.98 15.88
CA LEU A 450 -16.62 16.07 14.85
C LEU A 450 -18.16 15.92 14.85
N ILE A 451 -18.83 15.97 16.02
CA ILE A 451 -20.29 15.95 16.07
C ILE A 451 -20.87 17.23 15.44
N ASN A 452 -20.24 18.39 15.67
CA ASN A 452 -20.65 19.63 15.00
C ASN A 452 -20.51 19.53 13.47
N GLU A 453 -19.38 19.03 12.97
CA GLU A 453 -19.16 18.87 11.53
C GLU A 453 -20.09 17.81 10.92
N TYR A 454 -20.38 16.71 11.64
CA TYR A 454 -21.34 15.71 11.21
C TYR A 454 -22.72 16.33 10.97
N ILE A 455 -23.26 17.08 11.94
CA ILE A 455 -24.59 17.70 11.83
C ILE A 455 -24.63 18.77 10.74
N LYS A 456 -23.57 19.55 10.61
CA LYS A 456 -23.46 20.60 9.60
C LYS A 456 -23.45 20.05 8.18
N ARG A 457 -22.88 18.86 7.95
CA ARG A 457 -22.60 18.30 6.63
C ARG A 457 -23.54 17.16 6.25
N MET A 458 -24.08 16.42 7.23
CA MET A 458 -24.97 15.31 6.97
C MET A 458 -26.33 15.83 6.51
N PRO A 459 -26.91 15.31 5.41
CA PRO A 459 -28.30 15.58 5.05
C PRO A 459 -29.24 15.31 6.22
N ALA A 460 -30.18 16.23 6.48
CA ALA A 460 -31.00 16.22 7.69
C ALA A 460 -31.79 14.90 7.86
N GLU A 461 -32.20 14.31 6.75
CA GLU A 461 -32.93 13.02 6.73
C GLU A 461 -32.05 11.83 7.16
N ASN A 462 -30.72 11.96 7.11
CA ASN A 462 -29.76 10.93 7.52
C ASN A 462 -29.23 11.15 8.95
N VAL A 463 -29.56 12.28 9.60
CA VAL A 463 -29.17 12.52 10.99
C VAL A 463 -30.11 11.74 11.91
N PRO A 464 -29.63 10.92 12.85
CA PRO A 464 -30.50 10.23 13.81
C PRO A 464 -31.37 11.21 14.60
N THR A 465 -32.68 10.97 14.66
CA THR A 465 -33.63 11.83 15.40
C THR A 465 -33.23 11.97 16.87
N ASN A 466 -32.77 10.88 17.50
CA ASN A 466 -32.33 10.90 18.89
C ASN A 466 -31.13 11.87 19.09
N LEU A 467 -30.26 12.02 18.09
CA LEU A 467 -29.18 12.99 18.16
C LEU A 467 -29.68 14.43 18.17
N THR A 468 -30.62 14.77 17.29
CA THR A 468 -31.20 16.13 17.22
C THR A 468 -31.99 16.47 18.48
N GLU A 469 -32.74 15.53 19.01
CA GLU A 469 -33.47 15.67 20.28
C GLU A 469 -32.52 15.85 21.48
N ALA A 470 -31.43 15.06 21.53
CA ALA A 470 -30.44 15.18 22.60
C ALA A 470 -29.71 16.54 22.55
N ILE A 471 -29.33 17.01 21.35
CA ILE A 471 -28.71 18.34 21.19
C ILE A 471 -29.66 19.45 21.71
N ALA A 472 -30.96 19.37 21.38
CA ALA A 472 -31.94 20.33 21.89
C ALA A 472 -32.10 20.23 23.41
N LYS A 473 -32.15 19.01 23.95
CA LYS A 473 -32.24 18.74 25.39
C LYS A 473 -31.08 19.31 26.21
N TYR A 474 -29.87 19.19 25.68
CA TYR A 474 -28.65 19.62 26.39
C TYR A 474 -28.12 20.99 25.94
N ASN A 475 -28.92 21.80 25.27
CA ASN A 475 -28.58 23.17 24.83
C ASN A 475 -27.37 23.25 23.88
N GLY A 476 -27.27 22.32 22.96
CA GLY A 476 -26.22 22.29 21.93
C GLY A 476 -25.31 21.09 22.05
N VAL A 477 -24.39 20.98 21.08
CA VAL A 477 -23.41 19.88 21.02
C VAL A 477 -22.49 19.90 22.24
N ASP A 478 -22.07 21.08 22.70
CA ASP A 478 -21.20 21.22 23.88
C ASP A 478 -21.85 20.62 25.14
N GLY A 479 -23.12 20.88 25.37
CA GLY A 479 -23.86 20.31 26.49
C GLY A 479 -24.12 18.82 26.35
N LEU A 480 -24.39 18.34 25.13
CA LEU A 480 -24.48 16.91 24.86
C LEU A 480 -23.15 16.20 25.14
N VAL A 481 -22.04 16.70 24.61
CA VAL A 481 -20.70 16.10 24.84
C VAL A 481 -20.34 16.12 26.34
N ALA A 482 -20.61 17.22 27.04
CA ALA A 482 -20.42 17.26 28.48
C ALA A 482 -21.25 16.17 29.18
N HIS A 483 -22.54 16.03 28.82
CA HIS A 483 -23.40 14.99 29.40
C HIS A 483 -22.83 13.58 29.13
N LEU A 484 -22.40 13.26 27.90
CA LEU A 484 -21.90 11.95 27.52
C LEU A 484 -20.61 11.60 28.31
N TYR A 485 -19.64 12.52 28.37
CA TYR A 485 -18.34 12.25 28.98
C TYR A 485 -18.33 12.34 30.50
N ASP A 486 -19.17 13.20 31.10
CA ASP A 486 -19.22 13.37 32.56
C ASP A 486 -20.08 12.30 33.24
N ASN A 487 -20.95 11.62 32.52
CA ASN A 487 -21.87 10.63 33.09
C ASN A 487 -21.63 9.18 32.63
N THR A 488 -20.69 8.96 31.70
CA THR A 488 -20.34 7.58 31.30
C THR A 488 -19.59 6.85 32.40
N ARG A 489 -19.95 5.60 32.64
CA ARG A 489 -19.34 4.71 33.66
C ARG A 489 -18.39 3.69 33.02
N ILE A 490 -18.43 3.50 31.68
CA ILE A 490 -17.65 2.45 31.00
C ILE A 490 -16.14 2.62 31.14
N LEU A 491 -15.63 3.82 31.45
CA LEU A 491 -14.22 4.10 31.68
C LEU A 491 -13.79 3.85 33.14
N THR A 492 -14.70 4.00 34.10
CA THR A 492 -14.38 4.04 35.55
C THR A 492 -14.83 2.79 36.28
N GLU A 493 -15.92 2.15 35.84
CA GLU A 493 -16.50 1.00 36.51
C GLU A 493 -16.32 -0.30 35.72
N TYR A 494 -16.08 -1.40 36.46
CA TYR A 494 -15.83 -2.71 35.86
C TYR A 494 -15.90 -3.82 36.91
N PRO A 495 -16.52 -4.98 36.65
CA PRO A 495 -17.40 -5.23 35.50
C PRO A 495 -18.76 -4.55 35.67
N LEU A 496 -19.43 -4.26 34.55
CA LEU A 496 -20.79 -3.75 34.51
C LEU A 496 -21.76 -4.87 34.11
N THR A 497 -23.00 -4.84 34.63
CA THR A 497 -24.07 -5.68 34.16
C THR A 497 -24.55 -5.24 32.77
N LYS A 498 -25.25 -6.12 32.07
CA LYS A 498 -25.79 -5.82 30.75
C LYS A 498 -26.75 -4.61 30.77
N GLU A 499 -27.58 -4.51 31.79
CA GLU A 499 -28.51 -3.42 32.03
C GLU A 499 -27.76 -2.10 32.28
N GLU A 500 -26.71 -2.12 33.07
CA GLU A 500 -25.85 -0.96 33.33
C GLU A 500 -25.11 -0.49 32.09
N ILE A 501 -24.60 -1.42 31.26
CA ILE A 501 -23.95 -1.10 29.97
C ILE A 501 -24.97 -0.41 29.06
N LEU A 502 -26.18 -0.96 28.87
CA LEU A 502 -27.18 -0.41 27.96
C LEU A 502 -27.78 0.91 28.45
N ALA A 503 -27.73 1.18 29.76
CA ALA A 503 -28.20 2.45 30.36
C ALA A 503 -27.10 3.53 30.40
N ASP A 504 -25.85 3.22 30.02
CA ASP A 504 -24.79 4.20 29.96
C ASP A 504 -25.03 5.21 28.81
N PRO A 505 -24.93 6.52 29.07
CA PRO A 505 -25.24 7.53 28.07
C PRO A 505 -24.39 7.47 26.81
N MET A 506 -23.11 7.07 26.88
CA MET A 506 -22.25 6.94 25.72
C MET A 506 -22.60 5.68 24.92
N VAL A 507 -23.00 4.60 25.59
CA VAL A 507 -23.45 3.36 24.95
C VAL A 507 -24.83 3.56 24.27
N GLU A 508 -25.71 4.30 24.89
CA GLU A 508 -27.00 4.72 24.31
C GLU A 508 -26.77 5.57 23.05
N PHE A 509 -25.90 6.59 23.15
CA PHE A 509 -25.48 7.43 22.02
C PHE A 509 -24.95 6.60 20.85
N ALA A 510 -24.07 5.64 21.12
CA ALA A 510 -23.55 4.75 20.08
C ALA A 510 -24.64 3.89 19.42
N GLY A 511 -25.66 3.50 20.20
CA GLY A 511 -26.80 2.74 19.72
C GLY A 511 -27.67 3.50 18.68
N TRP A 512 -27.72 4.82 18.73
CA TRP A 512 -28.50 5.65 17.79
C TRP A 512 -28.02 5.52 16.35
N PHE A 513 -26.74 5.17 16.13
CA PHE A 513 -26.12 5.05 14.80
C PHE A 513 -26.17 3.65 14.20
N LYS A 514 -26.79 2.66 14.87
CA LYS A 514 -26.93 1.30 14.32
C LYS A 514 -27.59 1.26 12.93
N PRO A 515 -28.68 2.01 12.68
CA PRO A 515 -29.29 2.05 11.35
C PRO A 515 -28.31 2.58 10.28
N GLN A 516 -27.59 3.66 10.59
CA GLN A 516 -26.59 4.24 9.68
C GLN A 516 -25.45 3.26 9.38
N ILE A 517 -24.94 2.57 10.41
CA ILE A 517 -23.89 1.57 10.26
C ILE A 517 -24.37 0.38 9.41
N ALA A 518 -25.64 -0.03 9.54
CA ALA A 518 -26.21 -1.08 8.71
C ALA A 518 -26.28 -0.67 7.24
N ILE A 519 -26.72 0.55 6.94
CA ILE A 519 -26.72 1.11 5.58
C ILE A 519 -25.27 1.24 5.05
N ASN A 520 -24.35 1.71 5.88
CA ASN A 520 -22.96 1.89 5.51
C ASN A 520 -22.29 0.57 5.05
N ARG A 521 -22.78 -0.59 5.48
CA ARG A 521 -22.27 -1.89 4.98
C ARG A 521 -22.47 -2.06 3.48
N ASP A 522 -23.56 -1.54 2.92
CA ASP A 522 -23.84 -1.62 1.50
C ASP A 522 -22.88 -0.78 0.66
N TYR A 523 -22.26 0.22 1.31
CA TYR A 523 -21.24 1.11 0.73
C TYR A 523 -19.84 0.86 1.31
N ALA A 524 -19.61 -0.28 2.00
CA ALA A 524 -18.38 -0.56 2.75
C ALA A 524 -17.21 -1.03 1.88
N TYR A 525 -17.37 -0.99 0.57
CA TYR A 525 -16.36 -1.45 -0.38
C TYR A 525 -15.19 -0.48 -0.51
N ARG A 526 -14.02 -1.03 -0.76
CA ARG A 526 -12.81 -0.24 -1.01
C ARG A 526 -12.85 0.45 -2.37
N ASN A 527 -13.60 -0.12 -3.31
CA ASN A 527 -13.76 0.35 -4.67
C ASN A 527 -15.19 0.86 -4.89
N LEU A 528 -15.33 2.07 -5.43
CA LEU A 528 -16.63 2.69 -5.73
C LEU A 528 -17.49 1.85 -6.70
N SER A 529 -16.84 1.06 -7.56
CA SER A 529 -17.55 0.18 -8.50
C SER A 529 -18.26 -1.01 -7.82
N ASN A 530 -17.94 -1.32 -6.57
CA ASN A 530 -18.50 -2.46 -5.84
C ASN A 530 -19.84 -2.16 -5.14
N VAL A 531 -20.44 -1.01 -5.35
CA VAL A 531 -21.81 -0.74 -4.86
C VAL A 531 -22.80 -1.52 -5.73
N PRO A 532 -23.74 -2.28 -5.15
CA PRO A 532 -24.61 -3.17 -5.91
C PRO A 532 -25.39 -2.51 -7.06
N SER A 533 -25.72 -1.22 -6.91
CA SER A 533 -26.39 -0.45 -7.97
C SER A 533 -25.50 -0.11 -9.18
N ILE A 534 -24.18 -0.14 -9.03
CA ILE A 534 -23.18 0.24 -10.02
C ILE A 534 -22.40 -0.99 -10.53
N GLU A 535 -22.16 -1.98 -9.72
CA GLU A 535 -21.32 -3.15 -10.00
C GLU A 535 -21.65 -3.82 -11.34
N LYS A 536 -22.94 -4.02 -11.61
CA LYS A 536 -23.42 -4.61 -12.86
C LYS A 536 -23.00 -3.81 -14.09
N TRP A 537 -22.96 -2.47 -13.99
CA TRP A 537 -22.61 -1.59 -15.09
C TRP A 537 -21.10 -1.62 -15.33
N TYR A 538 -20.29 -1.67 -14.28
CA TYR A 538 -18.85 -1.81 -14.44
C TYR A 538 -18.44 -3.14 -15.07
N ARG A 539 -19.16 -4.22 -14.79
CA ARG A 539 -18.94 -5.49 -15.49
C ARG A 539 -19.14 -5.35 -17.00
N ILE A 540 -20.23 -4.72 -17.42
CA ILE A 540 -20.53 -4.49 -18.83
C ILE A 540 -19.51 -3.51 -19.42
N TYR A 541 -19.19 -2.43 -18.73
CA TYR A 541 -18.23 -1.41 -19.18
C TYR A 541 -16.85 -2.00 -19.40
N MET A 542 -16.35 -2.77 -18.46
CA MET A 542 -15.04 -3.43 -18.60
C MET A 542 -15.01 -4.45 -19.75
N GLN A 543 -16.10 -5.18 -19.98
CA GLN A 543 -16.24 -6.03 -21.18
C GLN A 543 -16.16 -5.19 -22.44
N ALA A 544 -16.95 -4.13 -22.52
CA ALA A 544 -17.03 -3.24 -23.68
C ALA A 544 -15.68 -2.54 -23.97
N LEU A 545 -14.96 -2.06 -22.93
CA LEU A 545 -13.63 -1.47 -23.08
C LEU A 545 -12.65 -2.46 -23.73
N ARG A 546 -12.64 -3.71 -23.30
CA ARG A 546 -11.78 -4.75 -23.86
C ARG A 546 -12.16 -5.17 -25.27
N GLU A 547 -13.40 -4.99 -25.67
CA GLU A 547 -13.86 -5.19 -27.05
C GLU A 547 -13.49 -4.02 -27.97
N TRP A 548 -13.52 -2.81 -27.43
CA TRP A 548 -13.24 -1.57 -28.13
C TRP A 548 -11.75 -1.32 -28.30
N ASP A 549 -11.04 -1.19 -27.19
CA ASP A 549 -9.62 -0.82 -27.16
C ASP A 549 -8.75 -2.09 -27.14
N LYS A 550 -8.62 -2.73 -28.30
CA LYS A 550 -7.85 -3.98 -28.45
C LYS A 550 -6.33 -3.80 -28.40
N GLU A 551 -5.86 -2.57 -28.53
CA GLU A 551 -4.43 -2.26 -28.48
C GLU A 551 -3.95 -2.06 -27.03
N ARG A 552 -4.84 -1.66 -26.15
CA ARG A 552 -4.56 -1.53 -24.72
C ARG A 552 -4.43 -2.90 -24.05
N ALA A 553 -3.35 -3.09 -23.33
CA ALA A 553 -3.18 -4.26 -22.48
C ALA A 553 -3.87 -4.01 -21.13
N PHE A 554 -5.02 -4.64 -20.94
CA PHE A 554 -5.77 -4.55 -19.67
C PHE A 554 -5.22 -5.53 -18.64
N TYR A 555 -5.01 -5.06 -17.43
CA TYR A 555 -4.76 -5.87 -16.24
C TYR A 555 -5.91 -5.66 -15.23
N PRO A 556 -6.25 -6.64 -14.39
CA PRO A 556 -7.32 -6.43 -13.41
C PRO A 556 -6.83 -5.53 -12.27
N ASP A 557 -7.72 -4.64 -11.79
CA ASP A 557 -7.45 -3.86 -10.60
C ASP A 557 -6.94 -4.73 -9.45
N ALA A 558 -6.05 -4.16 -8.64
CA ALA A 558 -5.49 -4.85 -7.49
C ALA A 558 -6.58 -5.13 -6.44
N ASN A 559 -6.50 -6.31 -5.80
CA ASN A 559 -7.45 -6.78 -4.78
C ASN A 559 -6.78 -7.67 -3.72
N PHE A 560 -5.52 -7.40 -3.42
CA PHE A 560 -4.68 -8.14 -2.48
C PHE A 560 -4.36 -9.58 -2.92
N THR A 561 -4.40 -9.86 -4.23
CA THR A 561 -3.88 -11.09 -4.81
C THR A 561 -2.48 -10.88 -5.40
N LEU A 562 -1.75 -11.99 -5.60
CA LEU A 562 -0.36 -11.93 -6.07
C LEU A 562 -0.26 -11.32 -7.47
N ARG A 563 0.62 -10.31 -7.64
CA ARG A 563 0.81 -9.56 -8.90
C ARG A 563 2.28 -9.33 -9.20
N VAL A 564 2.57 -9.14 -10.47
CA VAL A 564 3.86 -8.72 -11.01
C VAL A 564 3.75 -7.30 -11.52
N ALA A 565 4.60 -6.40 -11.02
CA ALA A 565 4.84 -5.08 -11.60
C ALA A 565 6.31 -4.98 -12.00
N TYR A 566 6.61 -4.44 -13.18
CA TYR A 566 8.00 -4.30 -13.66
C TYR A 566 8.26 -2.88 -14.16
N GLY A 567 9.51 -2.49 -14.13
CA GLY A 567 9.93 -1.13 -14.47
C GLY A 567 11.45 -1.04 -14.51
N THR A 568 11.96 0.16 -14.30
CA THR A 568 13.41 0.44 -14.27
C THR A 568 13.75 1.33 -13.09
N VAL A 569 14.98 1.19 -12.61
CA VAL A 569 15.56 2.16 -11.66
C VAL A 569 15.64 3.52 -12.33
N THR A 570 14.98 4.53 -11.80
CA THR A 570 15.02 5.88 -12.39
C THR A 570 14.59 6.95 -11.39
N GLY A 571 15.17 8.13 -11.51
CA GLY A 571 14.72 9.33 -10.86
C GLY A 571 13.49 9.95 -11.54
N TYR A 572 13.17 11.20 -11.19
CA TYR A 572 12.08 11.95 -11.84
C TYR A 572 12.27 13.46 -11.66
N GLU A 573 11.68 14.22 -12.57
CA GLU A 573 11.55 15.67 -12.43
C GLU A 573 10.38 15.98 -11.50
N ASN A 574 10.68 16.52 -10.32
CA ASN A 574 9.67 16.82 -9.31
C ASN A 574 8.87 18.07 -9.66
N VAL A 575 9.57 19.18 -9.88
CA VAL A 575 9.05 20.45 -10.37
C VAL A 575 10.07 21.06 -11.33
N ASP A 576 9.69 22.12 -12.04
CA ASP A 576 10.59 22.85 -12.95
C ASP A 576 11.93 23.19 -12.26
N GLY A 577 13.01 22.66 -12.82
CA GLY A 577 14.36 22.83 -12.31
C GLY A 577 14.78 21.94 -11.13
N GLU A 578 13.95 20.99 -10.68
CA GLU A 578 14.27 20.06 -9.61
C GLU A 578 14.19 18.62 -10.07
N TYR A 579 15.33 17.96 -10.19
CA TYR A 579 15.42 16.53 -10.52
C TYR A 579 15.82 15.71 -9.28
N HIS A 580 15.02 14.73 -8.96
CA HIS A 580 15.27 13.75 -7.90
C HIS A 580 16.02 12.55 -8.47
N THR A 581 17.27 12.34 -8.00
CA THR A 581 18.07 11.16 -8.36
C THR A 581 17.49 9.91 -7.72
N HIS A 582 17.77 8.76 -8.33
CA HIS A 582 17.21 7.47 -7.93
C HIS A 582 17.77 6.89 -6.63
N LEU A 583 18.86 7.40 -6.06
CA LEU A 583 19.58 6.76 -4.94
C LEU A 583 19.85 7.74 -3.80
N THR A 584 19.56 7.34 -2.56
CA THR A 584 19.98 8.01 -1.32
C THR A 584 21.07 7.22 -0.60
N THR A 585 21.81 7.86 0.29
CA THR A 585 22.95 7.27 0.99
C THR A 585 22.96 7.63 2.48
N LEU A 586 23.82 6.96 3.23
CA LEU A 586 24.04 7.21 4.66
C LEU A 586 24.46 8.66 4.96
N ASP A 587 25.13 9.34 4.01
CA ASP A 587 25.44 10.77 4.16
C ASP A 587 24.15 11.61 4.33
N GLY A 588 23.07 11.23 3.65
CA GLY A 588 21.77 11.87 3.78
C GLY A 588 21.08 11.58 5.12
N VAL A 589 21.27 10.38 5.69
CA VAL A 589 20.82 10.05 7.06
C VAL A 589 21.52 10.99 8.04
N ILE A 590 22.84 11.08 7.97
CA ILE A 590 23.66 11.93 8.86
C ILE A 590 23.33 13.43 8.67
N ALA A 591 23.05 13.87 7.44
CA ALA A 591 22.68 15.27 7.18
C ALA A 591 21.32 15.65 7.80
N LYS A 592 20.44 14.67 8.00
CA LYS A 592 19.14 14.85 8.67
C LYS A 592 19.22 14.58 10.19
N ASP A 593 20.31 13.97 10.69
CA ASP A 593 20.44 13.59 12.11
C ASP A 593 20.31 14.80 13.02
N ASN A 594 19.34 14.75 13.93
CA ASN A 594 19.10 15.76 14.93
C ASN A 594 18.56 15.12 16.23
N PRO A 595 19.39 15.04 17.29
CA PRO A 595 18.97 14.43 18.55
C PRO A 595 17.78 15.11 19.25
N GLU A 596 17.47 16.37 18.90
CA GLU A 596 16.33 17.10 19.47
C GLU A 596 15.00 16.75 18.78
N ILE A 597 15.05 16.13 17.59
CA ILE A 597 13.87 15.73 16.81
C ILE A 597 13.75 14.21 16.82
N TYR A 598 12.71 13.70 17.46
CA TYR A 598 12.48 12.26 17.61
C TYR A 598 12.59 11.50 16.28
N ASP A 599 11.98 11.99 15.20
CA ASP A 599 11.96 11.35 13.88
C ASP A 599 13.35 11.27 13.23
N TYR A 600 14.30 12.13 13.64
CA TYR A 600 15.63 12.25 13.04
C TYR A 600 16.78 11.90 14.00
N ASN A 601 16.49 11.34 15.16
CA ASN A 601 17.51 10.95 16.13
C ASN A 601 18.00 9.52 15.86
N ILE A 602 19.16 9.37 15.22
CA ILE A 602 19.75 8.04 14.95
C ILE A 602 20.46 7.45 16.18
N PRO A 603 20.72 6.12 16.21
CA PRO A 603 21.48 5.51 17.30
C PRO A 603 22.94 5.98 17.32
N GLN A 604 23.54 6.10 18.52
CA GLN A 604 24.94 6.47 18.66
C GLN A 604 25.88 5.51 17.93
N SER A 605 25.56 4.21 17.91
CA SER A 605 26.32 3.20 17.17
C SER A 605 26.45 3.52 15.67
N LEU A 606 25.38 4.05 15.04
CA LEU A 606 25.41 4.44 13.64
C LEU A 606 26.28 5.69 13.42
N ARG A 607 26.25 6.67 14.34
CA ARG A 607 27.14 7.84 14.31
C ARG A 607 28.61 7.41 14.42
N ASP A 608 28.91 6.47 15.31
CA ASP A 608 30.27 5.97 15.54
C ASP A 608 30.80 5.21 14.31
N ILE A 609 30.00 4.34 13.71
CA ILE A 609 30.30 3.63 12.46
C ILE A 609 30.56 4.62 11.32
N TYR A 610 29.72 5.66 11.17
CA TYR A 610 29.90 6.67 10.14
C TYR A 610 31.20 7.46 10.33
N ASN A 611 31.50 7.89 11.56
CA ASN A 611 32.71 8.62 11.87
C ASN A 611 33.98 7.78 11.65
N ALA A 612 33.93 6.50 11.99
CA ALA A 612 35.01 5.54 11.75
C ALA A 612 35.11 5.07 10.29
N LYS A 613 34.08 5.35 9.46
CA LYS A 613 33.94 4.81 8.10
C LYS A 613 34.00 3.27 8.05
N ASP A 614 33.51 2.63 9.11
CA ASP A 614 33.51 1.17 9.22
C ASP A 614 32.27 0.55 8.52
N TYR A 615 32.21 0.71 7.22
CA TYR A 615 31.11 0.20 6.40
C TYR A 615 31.30 -1.26 5.97
N GLY A 616 32.45 -1.87 6.26
CA GLY A 616 32.78 -3.22 5.80
C GLY A 616 32.70 -3.34 4.27
N ARG A 617 32.19 -4.47 3.80
CA ARG A 617 31.97 -4.73 2.37
C ARG A 617 30.76 -4.03 1.76
N TRP A 618 30.00 -3.30 2.54
CA TRP A 618 28.74 -2.66 2.13
C TRP A 618 28.92 -1.22 1.65
N GLY A 619 30.12 -0.66 1.85
CA GLY A 619 30.48 0.67 1.35
C GLY A 619 30.60 0.72 -0.16
N ILE A 620 30.16 1.83 -0.74
CA ILE A 620 30.30 2.17 -2.16
C ILE A 620 31.03 3.50 -2.33
N GLU A 621 31.71 3.66 -3.46
CA GLU A 621 32.26 4.96 -3.85
C GLU A 621 31.20 5.78 -4.61
N ARG A 622 30.86 6.96 -4.12
CA ARG A 622 29.95 7.90 -4.78
C ARG A 622 30.44 9.34 -4.61
N ASN A 623 30.57 10.07 -5.71
CA ASN A 623 31.03 11.45 -5.72
C ASN A 623 32.35 11.67 -4.97
N GLY A 624 33.29 10.71 -5.05
CA GLY A 624 34.58 10.76 -4.40
C GLY A 624 34.56 10.54 -2.88
N LYS A 625 33.47 9.95 -2.36
CA LYS A 625 33.31 9.57 -0.93
C LYS A 625 32.86 8.13 -0.83
N THR A 626 33.37 7.44 0.18
CA THR A 626 32.84 6.12 0.56
C THR A 626 31.61 6.31 1.45
N THR A 627 30.50 5.70 1.06
CA THR A 627 29.20 5.79 1.77
C THR A 627 28.43 4.47 1.65
N VAL A 628 27.27 4.33 2.30
CA VAL A 628 26.38 3.17 2.17
C VAL A 628 25.10 3.61 1.47
N PRO A 629 24.62 2.91 0.42
CA PRO A 629 23.32 3.20 -0.20
C PRO A 629 22.19 2.88 0.80
N VAL A 630 21.11 3.66 0.80
CA VAL A 630 19.99 3.48 1.76
C VAL A 630 18.69 3.13 1.05
N CYS A 631 18.21 4.01 0.16
CA CYS A 631 16.98 3.78 -0.59
C CYS A 631 17.19 4.08 -2.07
N PHE A 632 16.37 3.46 -2.91
CA PHE A 632 16.32 3.79 -4.34
C PHE A 632 14.89 3.89 -4.87
N LEU A 633 14.76 4.59 -6.00
CA LEU A 633 13.51 4.75 -6.76
C LEU A 633 13.49 3.82 -7.97
N ALA A 634 12.31 3.33 -8.30
CA ALA A 634 12.04 2.67 -9.56
C ALA A 634 10.63 3.02 -10.06
N SER A 635 10.36 2.72 -11.33
CA SER A 635 9.12 3.09 -12.00
C SER A 635 8.01 2.03 -11.90
N ASN A 636 8.14 1.05 -11.01
CA ASN A 636 7.15 0.00 -10.85
C ASN A 636 5.82 0.56 -10.32
N HIS A 637 4.72 0.09 -10.90
CA HIS A 637 3.39 0.41 -10.40
C HIS A 637 3.11 -0.35 -9.10
N THR A 638 2.93 0.36 -7.99
CA THR A 638 2.68 -0.22 -6.64
C THR A 638 1.50 0.44 -5.96
N SER A 639 0.86 -0.30 -5.05
CA SER A 639 -0.21 0.18 -4.17
C SER A 639 0.04 -0.28 -2.73
N GLY A 640 -0.77 0.18 -1.78
CA GLY A 640 -0.78 -0.36 -0.42
C GLY A 640 -0.92 -1.89 -0.45
N GLY A 641 -0.16 -2.61 0.40
CA GLY A 641 -0.04 -4.07 0.33
C GLY A 641 1.26 -4.55 -0.33
N ASN A 642 1.85 -3.76 -1.27
CA ASN A 642 3.22 -4.01 -1.76
C ASN A 642 4.31 -3.70 -0.73
N SER A 643 3.98 -3.21 0.44
CA SER A 643 4.92 -3.09 1.56
C SER A 643 5.54 -4.45 1.87
N GLY A 644 6.90 -4.52 1.89
CA GLY A 644 7.65 -5.74 2.08
C GLY A 644 7.79 -6.62 0.83
N SER A 645 7.38 -6.16 -0.35
CA SER A 645 7.55 -6.92 -1.59
C SER A 645 9.02 -6.94 -2.04
N PRO A 646 9.53 -8.10 -2.51
CA PRO A 646 10.86 -8.17 -3.11
C PRO A 646 10.95 -7.29 -4.35
N VAL A 647 12.03 -6.53 -4.45
CA VAL A 647 12.47 -5.88 -5.69
C VAL A 647 13.62 -6.70 -6.24
N ILE A 648 13.44 -7.25 -7.43
CA ILE A 648 14.44 -8.14 -8.05
C ILE A 648 14.95 -7.58 -9.37
N ASN A 649 16.18 -7.93 -9.69
CA ASN A 649 16.80 -7.60 -10.98
C ASN A 649 16.40 -8.59 -12.09
N GLY A 650 16.89 -8.36 -13.30
CA GLY A 650 16.59 -9.20 -14.46
C GLY A 650 17.01 -10.67 -14.34
N LYS A 651 17.82 -11.03 -13.36
CA LYS A 651 18.24 -12.41 -13.07
C LYS A 651 17.44 -13.08 -11.96
N GLY A 652 16.47 -12.37 -11.35
CA GLY A 652 15.70 -12.86 -10.23
C GLY A 652 16.44 -12.78 -8.89
N GLU A 653 17.45 -11.94 -8.78
CA GLU A 653 18.21 -11.69 -7.56
C GLU A 653 17.60 -10.51 -6.81
N LEU A 654 17.45 -10.61 -5.49
CA LEU A 654 16.92 -9.56 -4.61
C LEU A 654 17.91 -8.37 -4.57
N ILE A 655 17.41 -7.17 -4.88
CA ILE A 655 18.19 -5.93 -4.89
C ILE A 655 17.61 -4.89 -3.90
N GLY A 656 16.41 -5.08 -3.41
CA GLY A 656 15.76 -4.20 -2.45
C GLY A 656 14.43 -4.72 -1.96
N ILE A 657 13.83 -3.99 -1.02
CA ILE A 657 12.53 -4.27 -0.43
C ILE A 657 11.66 -3.04 -0.63
N ASN A 658 10.56 -3.19 -1.35
CA ASN A 658 9.61 -2.10 -1.54
C ASN A 658 8.90 -1.75 -0.23
N PHE A 659 8.80 -0.46 0.09
CA PHE A 659 8.12 -0.05 1.32
C PHE A 659 7.18 1.14 1.16
N ASP A 660 7.38 1.97 0.12
CA ASP A 660 6.60 3.19 -0.07
C ASP A 660 6.56 3.60 -1.55
N ARG A 661 5.89 4.69 -1.86
CA ARG A 661 5.93 5.41 -3.13
C ARG A 661 6.04 6.90 -2.87
N THR A 662 6.47 7.67 -3.87
CA THR A 662 6.60 9.13 -3.71
C THR A 662 5.22 9.78 -3.56
N TRP A 663 5.17 10.91 -2.85
CA TRP A 663 3.92 11.65 -2.61
C TRP A 663 3.18 12.01 -3.91
N ARG A 664 3.96 12.35 -4.95
CA ARG A 664 3.42 12.64 -6.28
C ARG A 664 2.90 11.41 -7.01
N SER A 665 3.14 10.22 -6.49
CA SER A 665 2.64 8.94 -7.02
C SER A 665 1.36 8.46 -6.34
N THR A 666 0.84 9.20 -5.35
CA THR A 666 -0.30 8.73 -4.54
C THR A 666 -1.60 8.60 -5.31
N MET A 667 -1.74 9.30 -6.45
CA MET A 667 -2.87 9.17 -7.37
C MET A 667 -2.81 7.90 -8.23
N SER A 668 -1.69 7.16 -8.24
CA SER A 668 -1.49 5.99 -9.14
C SER A 668 -2.41 4.80 -8.85
N ASP A 669 -3.23 4.85 -7.82
CA ASP A 669 -4.31 3.88 -7.62
C ASP A 669 -5.51 4.14 -8.58
N ILE A 670 -5.58 5.32 -9.22
CA ILE A 670 -6.65 5.76 -10.13
C ILE A 670 -6.11 6.11 -11.52
N GLU A 671 -4.94 6.74 -11.56
CA GLU A 671 -4.28 7.18 -12.79
C GLU A 671 -2.77 7.08 -12.63
N PHE A 672 -2.14 6.17 -13.37
CA PHE A 672 -0.68 6.02 -13.36
C PHE A 672 -0.02 6.99 -14.34
N ASP A 673 0.99 7.74 -13.89
CA ASP A 673 1.81 8.63 -14.71
C ASP A 673 3.25 8.11 -14.76
N PRO A 674 3.70 7.51 -15.89
CA PRO A 674 5.03 6.93 -16.00
C PRO A 674 6.15 7.95 -15.83
N THR A 675 5.88 9.24 -16.00
CA THR A 675 6.89 10.29 -15.89
C THR A 675 7.25 10.62 -14.43
N ILE A 676 6.33 10.38 -13.49
CA ILE A 676 6.47 10.82 -12.11
C ILE A 676 6.21 9.74 -11.06
N CYS A 677 5.41 8.70 -11.37
CA CYS A 677 5.14 7.63 -10.42
C CYS A 677 6.40 6.81 -10.16
N ARG A 678 6.83 6.80 -8.88
CA ARG A 678 8.00 6.05 -8.42
C ARG A 678 7.67 5.36 -7.11
N ASN A 679 7.99 4.08 -7.05
CA ASN A 679 8.06 3.36 -5.78
C ASN A 679 9.38 3.64 -5.07
N ILE A 680 9.40 3.47 -3.76
CA ILE A 680 10.58 3.65 -2.90
C ILE A 680 10.92 2.31 -2.28
N SER A 681 12.20 1.91 -2.41
CA SER A 681 12.70 0.63 -1.90
C SER A 681 13.93 0.82 -1.03
N VAL A 682 14.03 0.04 0.03
CA VAL A 682 15.29 -0.07 0.79
C VAL A 682 16.29 -0.83 -0.05
N ASP A 683 17.50 -0.31 -0.21
CA ASP A 683 18.59 -1.01 -0.90
C ASP A 683 19.01 -2.22 -0.06
N ILE A 684 19.10 -3.38 -0.68
CA ILE A 684 19.45 -4.62 0.04
C ILE A 684 20.81 -4.53 0.74
N ARG A 685 21.73 -3.73 0.23
CA ARG A 685 23.05 -3.51 0.86
C ARG A 685 22.91 -2.77 2.18
N PHE A 686 21.92 -1.87 2.34
CA PHE A 686 21.63 -1.24 3.62
C PHE A 686 21.05 -2.24 4.63
N VAL A 687 20.16 -3.12 4.19
CA VAL A 687 19.65 -4.23 5.02
C VAL A 687 20.80 -5.07 5.55
N MET A 688 21.70 -5.51 4.66
CA MET A 688 22.86 -6.33 5.01
C MET A 688 23.86 -5.57 5.92
N PHE A 689 24.09 -4.27 5.65
CA PHE A 689 24.89 -3.40 6.49
C PHE A 689 24.35 -3.30 7.92
N VAL A 690 23.05 -3.12 8.07
CA VAL A 690 22.41 -3.01 9.39
C VAL A 690 22.46 -4.35 10.14
N ILE A 691 22.21 -5.48 9.48
CA ILE A 691 22.35 -6.82 10.09
C ILE A 691 23.78 -7.04 10.60
N ASP A 692 24.78 -6.69 9.78
CA ASP A 692 26.21 -6.90 10.09
C ASP A 692 26.74 -5.96 11.17
N ARG A 693 26.58 -4.63 10.93
CA ARG A 693 27.29 -3.61 11.71
C ARG A 693 26.49 -3.08 12.92
N ILE A 694 25.17 -3.07 12.82
CA ILE A 694 24.30 -2.62 13.93
C ILE A 694 23.82 -3.82 14.72
N GLY A 695 23.27 -4.84 14.05
CA GLY A 695 22.71 -6.03 14.68
C GLY A 695 23.74 -7.01 15.22
N GLY A 696 24.96 -7.01 14.67
CA GLY A 696 25.99 -8.02 14.97
C GLY A 696 25.48 -9.44 14.71
N ALA A 697 24.59 -9.59 13.69
CA ALA A 697 23.92 -10.83 13.35
C ALA A 697 24.38 -11.40 12.01
N SER A 698 25.65 -11.18 11.65
CA SER A 698 26.24 -11.65 10.38
C SER A 698 26.22 -13.18 10.21
N TYR A 699 26.02 -13.96 11.29
CA TYR A 699 25.79 -15.42 11.22
C TYR A 699 24.58 -15.79 10.34
N LEU A 700 23.59 -14.89 10.20
CA LEU A 700 22.45 -15.10 9.30
C LEU A 700 22.85 -15.21 7.84
N PHE A 701 24.02 -14.65 7.48
CA PHE A 701 24.54 -14.72 6.10
C PHE A 701 24.95 -16.13 5.68
N ASP A 702 25.23 -17.01 6.65
CA ASP A 702 25.65 -18.40 6.37
C ASP A 702 24.53 -19.24 5.74
N GLU A 703 23.27 -18.82 5.90
CA GLU A 703 22.10 -19.48 5.30
C GLU A 703 21.57 -18.77 4.05
N MET A 704 22.12 -17.61 3.68
CA MET A 704 21.71 -16.80 2.52
C MET A 704 22.60 -17.07 1.30
N ASP A 705 22.03 -17.00 0.10
CA ASP A 705 22.80 -17.04 -1.17
C ASP A 705 23.17 -15.60 -1.59
N ILE A 706 24.29 -15.08 -1.09
CA ILE A 706 24.80 -13.72 -1.35
C ILE A 706 25.77 -13.74 -2.54
N LYS A 707 25.48 -12.91 -3.59
CA LYS A 707 26.22 -12.82 -4.85
C LYS A 707 26.92 -11.50 -5.07
#